data_c431369e81dab8c527fab70449daee6f
#
_entry.id   c431369e81dab8c527fab70449daee6f
#
_cell.length_a   1.000
_cell.length_b   1.000
_cell.length_c   1.000
_cell.angle_alpha   90.00
_cell.angle_beta   90.00
_cell.angle_gamma   90.00
#
_symmetry.space_group_name_H-M   'P 1'
#
loop_
_entity.id
_entity.type
_entity.pdbx_description
1 polymer ?
#
loop_
_entity_poly.entity_id
_entity_poly.type
_entity_poly.pdbx_seq_one_letter_code
_entity_poly.pdbx_strand_id
1 'polypeptide(L)'
;MTGFQIPRNSLVWLLAAQIAVIAPHAPRLPIWVTLICVGCCLWRVMVYQGRWSYPGRWTKVVFVVAGLIGIGVGYKGRVYGLEPAVALLVVAFVLKLLEMQHKRDAYIVILLGYFVAITEFLFFQSIPYALYTLFAVVLITAALIGLNQTQSHRRPLKTFKLATTLLVQSIPMMLVLFVLFPRISPLWTVPLESQAAKSGVTDRMSPGDIASLSLSPELAFKASFSGAIPGPGQLYWRGLVLENYDGKTWTRRANLTDSIWRNKQSKPVWAKDIERLGSTQSYSIILEPTRQNWLFSLATADLPANADIAMLDDYTLAYVHRRGVTAKFKYAVTSDLEYRLETELNDEVRRRNTSLPRDSNPRTRALVNAIWALASNDADYVNRVLIYFADEKFAYTLQPPKLGDDDIDEFLFDSQRGFCEHYAGSFVFMMRAAGVPARVVLGYQGGEYNALANYIAVHQFDAHSWAEVWYEGRGWVRVDPTQMVSPERIQRGLESAVADEDTFLANSPLSWLKYRQLLWLQELRQQLGAIGHYWDNWVVGYNARSQLVFLSKYLEKVDASRLGMLMLTVFFGLLGIVALFVLRTRNKRVLTGVDQQYLRFCQLLSKQGLVRYHGEGPRDYSRRISRERPDLALVIQRVTQEFIRLNYEVGSPNVSPALKNSINAFRFSV
;
A
#
# COMPACT_ATOMS: atom_id res chain seq x y z
N MET A 1 10.74 -41.33 -27.08
CA MET A 1 11.08 -40.27 -26.09
C MET A 1 9.82 -39.92 -25.35
N THR A 2 9.59 -40.46 -24.17
CA THR A 2 8.43 -40.09 -23.31
C THR A 2 8.64 -38.67 -22.85
N GLY A 3 7.89 -37.72 -23.45
CA GLY A 3 7.94 -36.32 -23.08
C GLY A 3 7.59 -36.14 -21.60
N PHE A 4 8.31 -35.26 -20.91
CA PHE A 4 8.06 -34.92 -19.51
C PHE A 4 6.61 -34.41 -19.37
N GLN A 5 5.77 -35.19 -18.69
CA GLN A 5 4.41 -34.74 -18.30
C GLN A 5 4.47 -34.10 -16.94
N ILE A 6 3.94 -32.85 -16.88
CA ILE A 6 3.85 -32.16 -15.62
C ILE A 6 2.85 -32.88 -14.70
N PRO A 7 3.23 -33.15 -13.43
CA PRO A 7 2.33 -33.81 -12.49
C PRO A 7 1.00 -33.02 -12.34
N ARG A 8 -0.14 -33.72 -12.33
CA ARG A 8 -1.48 -33.11 -12.20
C ARG A 8 -1.57 -32.13 -11.04
N ASN A 9 -1.00 -32.50 -9.89
CA ASN A 9 -0.99 -31.62 -8.70
C ASN A 9 -0.25 -30.31 -8.96
N SER A 10 0.89 -30.35 -9.64
CA SER A 10 1.65 -29.15 -9.96
C SER A 10 0.88 -28.24 -10.93
N LEU A 11 0.23 -28.82 -11.95
CA LEU A 11 -0.54 -28.04 -12.92
C LEU A 11 -1.74 -27.34 -12.26
N VAL A 12 -2.48 -28.05 -11.39
CA VAL A 12 -3.63 -27.48 -10.67
C VAL A 12 -3.21 -26.30 -9.81
N TRP A 13 -2.14 -26.46 -9.05
CA TRP A 13 -1.63 -25.38 -8.19
C TRP A 13 -1.06 -24.22 -9.00
N LEU A 14 -0.42 -24.52 -10.15
CA LEU A 14 0.14 -23.49 -11.03
C LEU A 14 -0.96 -22.64 -11.67
N LEU A 15 -2.05 -23.25 -12.13
CA LEU A 15 -3.21 -22.51 -12.65
C LEU A 15 -3.92 -21.70 -11.57
N ALA A 16 -4.10 -22.29 -10.38
CA ALA A 16 -4.66 -21.56 -9.24
C ALA A 16 -3.78 -20.37 -8.83
N ALA A 17 -2.45 -20.56 -8.79
CA ALA A 17 -1.49 -19.50 -8.52
C ALA A 17 -1.54 -18.41 -9.58
N GLN A 18 -1.65 -18.77 -10.86
CA GLN A 18 -1.74 -17.81 -11.95
C GLN A 18 -2.98 -16.92 -11.81
N ILE A 19 -4.14 -17.51 -11.56
CA ILE A 19 -5.38 -16.76 -11.33
C ILE A 19 -5.21 -15.84 -10.10
N ALA A 20 -4.71 -16.36 -9.00
CA ALA A 20 -4.51 -15.59 -7.77
C ALA A 20 -3.52 -14.43 -7.95
N VAL A 21 -2.46 -14.62 -8.72
CA VAL A 21 -1.44 -13.57 -8.96
C VAL A 21 -1.96 -12.48 -9.90
N ILE A 22 -2.79 -12.83 -10.90
CA ILE A 22 -3.29 -11.87 -11.89
C ILE A 22 -4.52 -11.10 -11.39
N ALA A 23 -5.36 -11.72 -10.55
CA ALA A 23 -6.62 -11.14 -10.11
C ALA A 23 -6.50 -9.71 -9.51
N PRO A 24 -5.52 -9.37 -8.66
CA PRO A 24 -5.38 -8.01 -8.14
C PRO A 24 -5.00 -6.98 -9.20
N HIS A 25 -4.34 -7.42 -10.27
CA HIS A 25 -3.95 -6.55 -11.38
C HIS A 25 -5.09 -6.33 -12.39
N ALA A 26 -6.09 -7.23 -12.44
CA ALA A 26 -7.16 -7.22 -13.44
C ALA A 26 -7.91 -5.88 -13.57
N PRO A 27 -8.24 -5.14 -12.49
CA PRO A 27 -8.94 -3.84 -12.60
C PRO A 27 -8.12 -2.75 -13.31
N ARG A 28 -6.79 -2.90 -13.38
CA ARG A 28 -5.85 -1.91 -13.97
C ARG A 28 -5.35 -2.33 -15.35
N LEU A 29 -5.49 -3.60 -15.65
CA LEU A 29 -5.09 -4.13 -16.95
C LEU A 29 -6.16 -3.86 -18.00
N PRO A 30 -5.78 -3.53 -19.24
CA PRO A 30 -6.72 -3.49 -20.33
C PRO A 30 -7.49 -4.82 -20.45
N ILE A 31 -8.77 -4.79 -20.72
CA ILE A 31 -9.67 -5.97 -20.76
C ILE A 31 -9.09 -7.10 -21.65
N TRP A 32 -8.46 -6.76 -22.77
CA TRP A 32 -7.88 -7.74 -23.68
C TRP A 32 -6.76 -8.56 -23.01
N VAL A 33 -5.98 -8.01 -22.06
CA VAL A 33 -4.97 -8.75 -21.28
C VAL A 33 -5.65 -9.82 -20.45
N THR A 34 -6.72 -9.47 -19.75
CA THR A 34 -7.51 -10.41 -18.95
C THR A 34 -8.09 -11.53 -19.82
N LEU A 35 -8.59 -11.19 -21.02
CA LEU A 35 -9.09 -12.20 -21.98
C LEU A 35 -7.99 -13.15 -22.46
N ILE A 36 -6.78 -12.65 -22.75
CA ILE A 36 -5.63 -13.49 -23.09
C ILE A 36 -5.27 -14.41 -21.90
N CYS A 37 -5.30 -13.90 -20.66
CA CYS A 37 -5.02 -14.72 -19.49
C CYS A 37 -5.99 -15.88 -19.35
N VAL A 38 -7.30 -15.63 -19.49
CA VAL A 38 -8.33 -16.66 -19.45
C VAL A 38 -8.16 -17.65 -20.61
N GLY A 39 -7.95 -17.16 -21.84
CA GLY A 39 -7.75 -17.98 -23.03
C GLY A 39 -6.54 -18.91 -22.91
N CYS A 40 -5.42 -18.41 -22.40
CA CYS A 40 -4.20 -19.22 -22.18
C CYS A 40 -4.40 -20.28 -21.08
N CYS A 41 -5.11 -19.94 -20.00
CA CYS A 41 -5.47 -20.92 -18.96
C CYS A 41 -6.32 -22.06 -19.54
N LEU A 42 -7.38 -21.71 -20.30
CA LEU A 42 -8.26 -22.68 -20.94
C LEU A 42 -7.46 -23.55 -21.96
N TRP A 43 -6.63 -22.92 -22.79
CA TRP A 43 -5.78 -23.65 -23.73
C TRP A 43 -4.89 -24.66 -23.01
N ARG A 44 -4.26 -24.24 -21.91
CA ARG A 44 -3.39 -25.12 -21.12
C ARG A 44 -4.13 -26.31 -20.53
N VAL A 45 -5.37 -26.11 -20.06
CA VAL A 45 -6.24 -27.18 -19.59
C VAL A 45 -6.60 -28.15 -20.72
N MET A 46 -6.94 -27.63 -21.92
CA MET A 46 -7.26 -28.47 -23.10
C MET A 46 -6.05 -29.28 -23.59
N VAL A 47 -4.85 -28.70 -23.56
CA VAL A 47 -3.60 -29.43 -23.87
C VAL A 47 -3.37 -30.53 -22.84
N TYR A 48 -3.61 -30.27 -21.55
CA TYR A 48 -3.47 -31.30 -20.51
C TYR A 48 -4.49 -32.45 -20.66
N GLN A 49 -5.71 -32.14 -21.12
CA GLN A 49 -6.73 -33.14 -21.42
C GLN A 49 -6.46 -33.92 -22.72
N GLY A 50 -5.40 -33.57 -23.47
CA GLY A 50 -5.08 -34.17 -24.76
C GLY A 50 -6.00 -33.76 -25.91
N ARG A 51 -6.85 -32.74 -25.72
CA ARG A 51 -7.80 -32.27 -26.75
C ARG A 51 -7.17 -31.29 -27.74
N TRP A 52 -6.18 -30.52 -27.30
CA TRP A 52 -5.47 -29.53 -28.12
C TRP A 52 -3.96 -29.81 -28.10
N SER A 53 -3.27 -29.40 -29.20
CA SER A 53 -1.82 -29.45 -29.29
C SER A 53 -1.18 -28.16 -28.68
N TYR A 54 0.12 -28.24 -28.40
CA TYR A 54 0.90 -27.05 -28.03
C TYR A 54 0.94 -26.07 -29.22
N PRO A 55 0.90 -24.74 -28.93
CA PRO A 55 0.92 -23.74 -29.99
C PRO A 55 2.23 -23.82 -30.80
N GLY A 56 2.11 -23.74 -32.12
CA GLY A 56 3.21 -23.69 -33.04
C GLY A 56 4.07 -22.42 -32.89
N ARG A 57 5.22 -22.40 -33.60
CA ARG A 57 6.14 -21.23 -33.55
C ARG A 57 5.44 -19.93 -33.99
N TRP A 58 4.71 -19.99 -35.10
CA TRP A 58 3.99 -18.82 -35.62
C TRP A 58 2.88 -18.34 -34.73
N THR A 59 2.12 -19.23 -34.12
CA THR A 59 1.07 -18.87 -33.15
C THR A 59 1.66 -18.10 -31.95
N LYS A 60 2.83 -18.53 -31.47
CA LYS A 60 3.53 -17.83 -30.36
C LYS A 60 3.98 -16.43 -30.78
N VAL A 61 4.56 -16.29 -31.97
CA VAL A 61 5.01 -14.99 -32.50
C VAL A 61 3.79 -14.04 -32.60
N VAL A 62 2.66 -14.53 -33.16
CA VAL A 62 1.43 -13.75 -33.26
C VAL A 62 0.95 -13.28 -31.88
N PHE A 63 0.94 -14.14 -30.86
CA PHE A 63 0.55 -13.76 -29.50
C PHE A 63 1.49 -12.71 -28.89
N VAL A 64 2.80 -12.84 -29.07
CA VAL A 64 3.78 -11.87 -28.57
C VAL A 64 3.59 -10.53 -29.27
N VAL A 65 3.49 -10.51 -30.59
CA VAL A 65 3.31 -9.28 -31.38
C VAL A 65 1.96 -8.62 -31.05
N ALA A 66 0.89 -9.41 -30.96
CA ALA A 66 -0.43 -8.91 -30.55
C ALA A 66 -0.40 -8.34 -29.14
N GLY A 67 0.32 -8.97 -28.22
CA GLY A 67 0.53 -8.45 -26.85
C GLY A 67 1.26 -7.11 -26.83
N LEU A 68 2.35 -6.97 -27.59
CA LEU A 68 3.11 -5.72 -27.69
C LEU A 68 2.29 -4.59 -28.33
N ILE A 69 1.59 -4.86 -29.44
CA ILE A 69 0.71 -3.90 -30.09
C ILE A 69 -0.45 -3.51 -29.16
N GLY A 70 -1.06 -4.51 -28.50
CA GLY A 70 -2.14 -4.28 -27.56
C GLY A 70 -1.72 -3.39 -26.39
N ILE A 71 -0.50 -3.53 -25.85
CA ILE A 71 0.05 -2.64 -24.83
C ILE A 71 0.18 -1.22 -25.39
N GLY A 72 0.78 -1.06 -26.57
CA GLY A 72 0.91 0.25 -27.21
C GLY A 72 -0.44 0.97 -27.41
N VAL A 73 -1.46 0.25 -27.89
CA VAL A 73 -2.81 0.79 -28.08
C VAL A 73 -3.53 1.02 -26.76
N GLY A 74 -3.49 0.05 -25.85
CA GLY A 74 -4.19 0.11 -24.56
C GLY A 74 -3.72 1.26 -23.66
N TYR A 75 -2.46 1.62 -23.73
CA TYR A 75 -1.88 2.74 -23.00
C TYR A 75 -1.67 4.00 -23.86
N LYS A 76 -2.37 4.12 -25.00
CA LYS A 76 -2.35 5.31 -25.89
C LYS A 76 -0.94 5.74 -26.30
N GLY A 77 -0.08 4.80 -26.64
CA GLY A 77 1.33 5.04 -27.01
C GLY A 77 2.28 5.32 -25.85
N ARG A 78 1.81 5.36 -24.61
CA ARG A 78 2.67 5.48 -23.42
C ARG A 78 3.24 4.13 -23.05
N VAL A 79 4.34 3.74 -23.70
CA VAL A 79 4.98 2.42 -23.48
C VAL A 79 5.85 2.41 -22.22
N TYR A 80 6.22 3.59 -21.72
CA TYR A 80 7.06 3.76 -20.54
C TYR A 80 6.17 4.08 -19.32
N GLY A 81 6.28 3.26 -18.28
CA GLY A 81 5.52 3.44 -17.04
C GLY A 81 5.36 2.12 -16.29
N LEU A 82 4.88 2.22 -15.05
CA LEU A 82 4.69 1.04 -14.20
C LEU A 82 3.60 0.11 -14.75
N GLU A 83 2.46 0.67 -15.13
CA GLU A 83 1.31 -0.10 -15.60
C GLU A 83 1.61 -0.88 -16.90
N PRO A 84 2.19 -0.24 -17.97
CA PRO A 84 2.60 -0.97 -19.16
C PRO A 84 3.66 -2.04 -18.87
N ALA A 85 4.62 -1.76 -17.98
CA ALA A 85 5.66 -2.72 -17.61
C ALA A 85 5.08 -3.95 -16.89
N VAL A 86 4.15 -3.76 -15.96
CA VAL A 86 3.46 -4.86 -15.26
C VAL A 86 2.54 -5.61 -16.23
N ALA A 87 1.84 -4.91 -17.13
CA ALA A 87 1.03 -5.56 -18.17
C ALA A 87 1.88 -6.45 -19.08
N LEU A 88 3.05 -5.97 -19.51
CA LEU A 88 4.01 -6.76 -20.29
C LEU A 88 4.49 -8.00 -19.51
N LEU A 89 4.82 -7.84 -18.24
CA LEU A 89 5.24 -8.93 -17.37
C LEU A 89 4.13 -9.98 -17.22
N VAL A 90 2.88 -9.57 -17.00
CA VAL A 90 1.72 -10.45 -16.90
C VAL A 90 1.50 -11.20 -18.22
N VAL A 91 1.54 -10.51 -19.36
CA VAL A 91 1.43 -11.15 -20.69
C VAL A 91 2.56 -12.17 -20.89
N ALA A 92 3.81 -11.80 -20.57
CA ALA A 92 4.96 -12.74 -20.68
C ALA A 92 4.78 -13.96 -19.78
N PHE A 93 4.30 -13.77 -18.54
CA PHE A 93 4.02 -14.85 -17.59
C PHE A 93 2.98 -15.83 -18.14
N VAL A 94 1.89 -15.32 -18.70
CA VAL A 94 0.80 -16.13 -19.23
C VAL A 94 1.20 -16.86 -20.52
N LEU A 95 1.91 -16.18 -21.42
CA LEU A 95 2.40 -16.81 -22.65
C LEU A 95 3.43 -17.90 -22.34
N LYS A 96 4.26 -17.71 -21.32
CA LYS A 96 5.24 -18.72 -20.90
C LYS A 96 4.57 -20.00 -20.38
N LEU A 97 3.37 -19.90 -19.79
CA LEU A 97 2.58 -21.06 -19.39
C LEU A 97 2.20 -21.96 -20.59
N LEU A 98 1.88 -21.37 -21.75
CA LEU A 98 1.56 -22.11 -22.96
C LEU A 98 2.79 -22.84 -23.56
N GLU A 99 3.97 -22.27 -23.35
CA GLU A 99 5.22 -22.86 -23.84
C GLU A 99 5.74 -24.04 -23.01
N MET A 100 5.20 -24.23 -21.80
CA MET A 100 5.75 -25.11 -20.80
C MET A 100 5.67 -26.60 -21.24
N GLN A 101 6.78 -27.11 -21.72
CA GLN A 101 6.94 -28.52 -22.19
C GLN A 101 7.96 -29.31 -21.35
N HIS A 102 8.89 -28.62 -20.67
CA HIS A 102 9.96 -29.21 -19.88
C HIS A 102 9.88 -28.77 -18.42
N LYS A 103 10.50 -29.53 -17.52
CA LYS A 103 10.57 -29.19 -16.09
C LYS A 103 11.20 -27.80 -15.85
N ARG A 104 12.21 -27.45 -16.67
CA ARG A 104 12.86 -26.12 -16.63
C ARG A 104 11.87 -24.99 -16.90
N ASP A 105 10.95 -25.17 -17.86
CA ASP A 105 9.95 -24.15 -18.20
C ASP A 105 8.99 -23.95 -17.05
N ALA A 106 8.60 -25.02 -16.34
CA ALA A 106 7.77 -24.93 -15.14
C ALA A 106 8.44 -24.12 -14.02
N TYR A 107 9.74 -24.30 -13.80
CA TYR A 107 10.49 -23.45 -12.85
C TYR A 107 10.50 -21.98 -13.25
N ILE A 108 10.68 -21.67 -14.54
CA ILE A 108 10.64 -20.30 -15.04
C ILE A 108 9.27 -19.66 -14.77
N VAL A 109 8.17 -20.39 -15.07
CA VAL A 109 6.82 -19.89 -14.81
C VAL A 109 6.59 -19.66 -13.30
N ILE A 110 7.04 -20.57 -12.45
CA ILE A 110 6.96 -20.43 -11.00
C ILE A 110 7.72 -19.18 -10.50
N LEU A 111 8.96 -18.96 -10.97
CA LEU A 111 9.78 -17.82 -10.62
C LEU A 111 9.15 -16.50 -11.12
N LEU A 112 8.63 -16.47 -12.35
CA LEU A 112 7.88 -15.34 -12.87
C LEU A 112 6.62 -15.07 -12.02
N GLY A 113 5.93 -16.11 -11.56
CA GLY A 113 4.80 -15.98 -10.65
C GLY A 113 5.15 -15.25 -9.36
N TYR A 114 6.26 -15.59 -8.70
CA TYR A 114 6.75 -14.84 -7.53
C TYR A 114 7.05 -13.39 -7.88
N PHE A 115 7.66 -13.16 -9.05
CA PHE A 115 8.01 -11.80 -9.48
C PHE A 115 6.75 -10.96 -9.75
N VAL A 116 5.74 -11.50 -10.43
CA VAL A 116 4.45 -10.81 -10.65
C VAL A 116 3.74 -10.55 -9.32
N ALA A 117 3.73 -11.53 -8.39
CA ALA A 117 3.11 -11.35 -7.08
C ALA A 117 3.70 -10.18 -6.29
N ILE A 118 5.01 -9.97 -6.35
CA ILE A 118 5.69 -8.85 -5.66
C ILE A 118 5.33 -7.51 -6.30
N THR A 119 5.04 -7.45 -7.62
CA THR A 119 4.70 -6.18 -8.28
C THR A 119 3.41 -5.54 -7.77
N GLU A 120 2.53 -6.30 -7.08
CA GLU A 120 1.34 -5.74 -6.43
C GLU A 120 1.69 -4.67 -5.38
N PHE A 121 2.78 -4.86 -4.63
CA PHE A 121 3.24 -3.89 -3.64
C PHE A 121 3.70 -2.55 -4.21
N LEU A 122 3.92 -2.48 -5.53
CA LEU A 122 4.20 -1.22 -6.21
C LEU A 122 2.93 -0.34 -6.32
N PHE A 123 1.75 -0.94 -6.17
CA PHE A 123 0.46 -0.25 -6.27
C PHE A 123 -0.22 -0.11 -4.91
N PHE A 124 -0.28 -1.19 -4.13
CA PHE A 124 -0.97 -1.23 -2.85
C PHE A 124 -0.10 -1.85 -1.76
N GLN A 125 -0.01 -1.15 -0.64
CA GLN A 125 0.81 -1.55 0.51
C GLN A 125 -0.03 -1.81 1.77
N SER A 126 -1.36 -1.93 1.64
CA SER A 126 -2.24 -2.20 2.78
C SER A 126 -2.26 -3.67 3.17
N ILE A 127 -2.65 -3.95 4.44
CA ILE A 127 -2.68 -5.29 5.02
C ILE A 127 -3.49 -6.31 4.18
N PRO A 128 -4.70 -5.99 3.66
CA PRO A 128 -5.45 -6.95 2.86
C PRO A 128 -4.70 -7.45 1.63
N TYR A 129 -4.00 -6.53 0.94
CA TYR A 129 -3.18 -6.89 -0.23
C TYR A 129 -1.95 -7.72 0.17
N ALA A 130 -1.32 -7.41 1.33
CA ALA A 130 -0.21 -8.21 1.84
C ALA A 130 -0.64 -9.64 2.17
N LEU A 131 -1.78 -9.82 2.83
CA LEU A 131 -2.34 -11.14 3.14
C LEU A 131 -2.73 -11.90 1.86
N TYR A 132 -3.33 -11.21 0.89
CA TYR A 132 -3.68 -11.81 -0.39
C TYR A 132 -2.43 -12.25 -1.17
N THR A 133 -1.39 -11.42 -1.21
CA THR A 133 -0.11 -11.77 -1.86
C THR A 133 0.56 -12.96 -1.14
N LEU A 134 0.52 -13.01 0.19
CA LEU A 134 0.99 -14.17 0.94
C LEU A 134 0.24 -15.45 0.55
N PHE A 135 -1.08 -15.37 0.40
CA PHE A 135 -1.88 -16.50 -0.09
C PHE A 135 -1.46 -16.92 -1.50
N ALA A 136 -1.26 -15.98 -2.42
CA ALA A 136 -0.75 -16.27 -3.77
C ALA A 136 0.63 -16.95 -3.73
N VAL A 137 1.53 -16.49 -2.85
CA VAL A 137 2.85 -17.10 -2.62
C VAL A 137 2.73 -18.54 -2.10
N VAL A 138 1.75 -18.84 -1.22
CA VAL A 138 1.45 -20.23 -0.79
C VAL A 138 1.09 -21.10 -1.99
N LEU A 139 0.24 -20.61 -2.91
CA LEU A 139 -0.18 -21.36 -4.10
C LEU A 139 1.00 -21.61 -5.05
N ILE A 140 1.85 -20.59 -5.27
CA ILE A 140 3.07 -20.72 -6.09
C ILE A 140 4.02 -21.76 -5.47
N THR A 141 4.22 -21.69 -4.15
CA THR A 141 5.05 -22.64 -3.41
C THR A 141 4.48 -24.06 -3.48
N ALA A 142 3.15 -24.20 -3.41
CA ALA A 142 2.49 -25.50 -3.58
C ALA A 142 2.71 -26.06 -5.00
N ALA A 143 2.70 -25.21 -6.04
CA ALA A 143 3.04 -25.61 -7.40
C ALA A 143 4.50 -26.10 -7.51
N LEU A 144 5.44 -25.39 -6.86
CA LEU A 144 6.86 -25.77 -6.81
C LEU A 144 7.07 -27.12 -6.11
N ILE A 145 6.41 -27.33 -4.97
CA ILE A 145 6.47 -28.61 -4.25
C ILE A 145 5.87 -29.73 -5.11
N GLY A 146 4.68 -29.47 -5.70
CA GLY A 146 4.01 -30.43 -6.58
C GLY A 146 4.85 -30.87 -7.79
N LEU A 147 5.70 -29.97 -8.33
CA LEU A 147 6.62 -30.26 -9.44
C LEU A 147 7.73 -31.24 -9.05
N ASN A 148 8.08 -31.30 -7.77
CA ASN A 148 9.16 -32.14 -7.24
C ASN A 148 8.65 -33.37 -6.47
N GLN A 149 7.33 -33.57 -6.33
CA GLN A 149 6.75 -34.74 -5.71
C GLN A 149 6.78 -35.96 -6.69
N THR A 150 7.15 -37.12 -6.17
CA THR A 150 7.01 -38.40 -6.88
C THR A 150 5.53 -38.81 -6.97
N GLN A 151 5.18 -39.62 -7.96
CA GLN A 151 3.78 -39.97 -8.33
C GLN A 151 2.93 -40.55 -7.20
N SER A 152 3.51 -41.04 -6.10
CA SER A 152 2.77 -41.71 -5.02
C SER A 152 1.95 -40.79 -4.12
N HIS A 153 2.12 -39.45 -4.17
CA HIS A 153 1.44 -38.48 -3.30
C HIS A 153 0.39 -37.66 -4.04
N ARG A 154 -0.74 -38.27 -4.41
CA ARG A 154 -1.85 -37.61 -5.16
C ARG A 154 -2.80 -36.74 -4.29
N ARG A 155 -2.38 -36.26 -3.13
CA ARG A 155 -3.27 -35.50 -2.22
C ARG A 155 -2.93 -34.00 -2.26
N PRO A 156 -3.67 -33.15 -3.02
CA PRO A 156 -3.36 -31.73 -3.21
C PRO A 156 -3.37 -30.97 -1.86
N LEU A 157 -4.27 -31.28 -0.94
CA LEU A 157 -4.34 -30.64 0.37
C LEU A 157 -3.08 -30.88 1.23
N LYS A 158 -2.40 -32.02 1.08
CA LYS A 158 -1.12 -32.25 1.78
C LYS A 158 -0.02 -31.35 1.25
N THR A 159 0.01 -31.11 -0.07
CA THR A 159 0.96 -30.19 -0.72
C THR A 159 0.73 -28.76 -0.25
N PHE A 160 -0.53 -28.32 -0.18
CA PHE A 160 -0.89 -27.00 0.33
C PHE A 160 -0.46 -26.82 1.79
N LYS A 161 -0.81 -27.80 2.66
CA LYS A 161 -0.41 -27.79 4.07
C LYS A 161 1.12 -27.69 4.22
N LEU A 162 1.88 -28.43 3.41
CA LEU A 162 3.35 -28.39 3.43
C LEU A 162 3.88 -27.03 3.00
N ALA A 163 3.32 -26.44 1.93
CA ALA A 163 3.69 -25.12 1.47
C ALA A 163 3.44 -24.05 2.56
N THR A 164 2.26 -24.08 3.18
CA THR A 164 1.91 -23.18 4.29
C THR A 164 2.87 -23.36 5.47
N THR A 165 3.16 -24.61 5.85
CA THR A 165 4.10 -24.89 6.96
C THR A 165 5.48 -24.32 6.68
N LEU A 166 6.03 -24.51 5.49
CA LEU A 166 7.35 -23.97 5.10
C LEU A 166 7.37 -22.45 5.13
N LEU A 167 6.31 -21.79 4.66
CA LEU A 167 6.21 -20.33 4.69
C LEU A 167 6.06 -19.81 6.12
N VAL A 168 5.27 -20.46 6.98
CA VAL A 168 5.18 -20.09 8.40
C VAL A 168 6.53 -20.24 9.10
N GLN A 169 7.26 -21.30 8.79
CA GLN A 169 8.63 -21.49 9.33
C GLN A 169 9.63 -20.45 8.82
N SER A 170 9.38 -19.79 7.69
CA SER A 170 10.24 -18.71 7.19
C SER A 170 9.98 -17.35 7.85
N ILE A 171 8.85 -17.17 8.56
CA ILE A 171 8.47 -15.89 9.19
C ILE A 171 9.53 -15.34 10.15
N PRO A 172 10.12 -16.12 11.06
CA PRO A 172 11.15 -15.60 11.96
C PRO A 172 12.36 -15.02 11.21
N MET A 173 12.80 -15.71 10.14
CA MET A 173 13.90 -15.23 9.30
C MET A 173 13.49 -13.97 8.54
N MET A 174 12.27 -13.91 8.02
CA MET A 174 11.73 -12.73 7.34
C MET A 174 11.72 -11.52 8.28
N LEU A 175 11.28 -11.68 9.53
CA LEU A 175 11.26 -10.59 10.53
C LEU A 175 12.67 -10.08 10.84
N VAL A 176 13.63 -11.00 11.03
CA VAL A 176 15.02 -10.63 11.26
C VAL A 176 15.60 -9.84 10.07
N LEU A 177 15.40 -10.33 8.85
CA LEU A 177 15.86 -9.64 7.65
C LEU A 177 15.14 -8.30 7.48
N PHE A 178 13.85 -8.21 7.77
CA PHE A 178 13.09 -6.97 7.70
C PHE A 178 13.65 -5.88 8.60
N VAL A 179 14.03 -6.23 9.84
CA VAL A 179 14.58 -5.27 10.84
C VAL A 179 16.02 -4.91 10.54
N LEU A 180 16.86 -5.89 10.18
CA LEU A 180 18.31 -5.70 10.09
C LEU A 180 18.81 -5.36 8.69
N PHE A 181 18.06 -5.71 7.61
CA PHE A 181 18.53 -5.46 6.27
C PHE A 181 18.61 -3.95 5.99
N PRO A 182 19.79 -3.41 5.58
CA PRO A 182 19.96 -1.98 5.36
C PRO A 182 18.96 -1.43 4.35
N ARG A 183 18.23 -0.39 4.72
CA ARG A 183 17.28 0.30 3.85
C ARG A 183 18.02 1.27 2.95
N ILE A 184 18.38 0.81 1.76
CA ILE A 184 19.03 1.64 0.75
C ILE A 184 17.94 2.40 0.00
N SER A 185 18.11 3.73 -0.15
CA SER A 185 17.24 4.51 -1.01
C SER A 185 17.28 3.96 -2.44
N PRO A 186 16.16 3.94 -3.18
CA PRO A 186 16.13 3.43 -4.54
C PRO A 186 17.21 4.09 -5.40
N LEU A 187 18.06 3.29 -6.03
CA LEU A 187 19.13 3.77 -6.91
C LEU A 187 18.58 4.41 -8.20
N TRP A 188 17.35 4.06 -8.54
CA TRP A 188 16.60 4.64 -9.66
C TRP A 188 15.16 4.85 -9.27
N THR A 189 14.57 5.92 -9.74
CA THR A 189 13.14 6.18 -9.60
C THR A 189 12.43 5.65 -10.84
N VAL A 190 11.63 4.60 -10.70
CA VAL A 190 10.70 4.19 -11.75
C VAL A 190 9.65 5.30 -11.90
N PRO A 191 9.35 5.78 -13.13
CA PRO A 191 8.25 6.71 -13.34
C PRO A 191 6.92 5.99 -13.01
N LEU A 192 6.45 6.15 -11.79
CA LEU A 192 5.16 5.61 -11.36
C LEU A 192 4.04 6.53 -11.84
N GLU A 193 3.77 6.53 -13.14
CA GLU A 193 2.53 7.12 -13.65
C GLU A 193 1.40 6.10 -13.45
N SER A 194 0.84 5.99 -12.25
CA SER A 194 -0.46 5.36 -12.10
C SER A 194 -1.54 6.33 -12.58
N GLN A 195 -2.58 5.83 -13.23
CA GLN A 195 -3.78 6.61 -13.56
C GLN A 195 -4.69 6.82 -12.34
N ALA A 196 -4.23 6.54 -11.12
CA ALA A 196 -4.93 6.97 -9.93
C ALA A 196 -5.16 8.48 -10.08
N ALA A 197 -6.41 8.87 -10.08
CA ALA A 197 -6.85 10.24 -10.19
C ALA A 197 -5.99 11.13 -9.28
N LYS A 198 -5.72 12.37 -9.70
CA LYS A 198 -5.09 13.36 -8.85
C LYS A 198 -5.97 13.51 -7.61
N SER A 199 -5.68 12.74 -6.57
CA SER A 199 -6.40 12.83 -5.30
C SER A 199 -5.77 13.97 -4.51
N GLY A 200 -6.59 14.88 -4.04
CA GLY A 200 -6.18 15.97 -3.15
C GLY A 200 -6.33 17.36 -3.72
N VAL A 201 -6.08 18.32 -2.86
CA VAL A 201 -6.15 19.76 -3.14
C VAL A 201 -5.22 20.12 -4.28
N THR A 202 -5.68 20.92 -5.25
CA THR A 202 -4.92 21.38 -6.43
C THR A 202 -4.29 22.76 -6.18
N ASP A 203 -3.39 23.20 -7.07
CA ASP A 203 -2.70 24.50 -7.03
C ASP A 203 -3.56 25.68 -7.53
N ARG A 204 -4.85 25.44 -7.72
CA ARG A 204 -5.87 26.40 -8.12
C ARG A 204 -7.21 26.08 -7.46
N MET A 205 -8.05 27.06 -7.37
CA MET A 205 -9.41 26.96 -6.85
C MET A 205 -10.36 27.74 -7.74
N SER A 206 -11.26 27.02 -8.39
CA SER A 206 -12.41 27.56 -9.11
C SER A 206 -13.69 27.08 -8.45
N PRO A 207 -14.83 27.78 -8.61
CA PRO A 207 -16.12 27.32 -8.08
C PRO A 207 -16.44 25.86 -8.50
N GLY A 208 -16.68 24.97 -7.52
CA GLY A 208 -16.96 23.55 -7.73
C GLY A 208 -15.76 22.61 -7.54
N ASP A 209 -14.53 23.11 -7.46
CA ASP A 209 -13.34 22.28 -7.33
C ASP A 209 -13.25 21.55 -5.98
N ILE A 210 -13.44 22.27 -4.87
CA ILE A 210 -13.41 21.69 -3.52
C ILE A 210 -14.67 20.88 -3.24
N ALA A 211 -15.82 21.33 -3.72
CA ALA A 211 -17.06 20.57 -3.61
C ALA A 211 -16.93 19.19 -4.27
N SER A 212 -16.31 19.09 -5.44
CA SER A 212 -16.07 17.81 -6.10
C SER A 212 -15.10 16.90 -5.34
N LEU A 213 -14.08 17.46 -4.70
CA LEU A 213 -13.13 16.73 -3.87
C LEU A 213 -13.79 16.20 -2.60
N SER A 214 -14.71 16.96 -2.04
CA SER A 214 -15.46 16.62 -0.82
C SER A 214 -16.43 15.44 -1.01
N LEU A 215 -16.62 14.96 -2.22
CA LEU A 215 -17.37 13.73 -2.51
C LEU A 215 -16.51 12.44 -2.36
N SER A 216 -15.21 12.56 -2.13
CA SER A 216 -14.31 11.40 -2.01
C SER A 216 -14.09 11.01 -0.54
N PRO A 217 -14.39 9.75 -0.16
CA PRO A 217 -14.12 9.22 1.17
C PRO A 217 -12.67 8.75 1.36
N GLU A 218 -11.79 8.95 0.36
CA GLU A 218 -10.41 8.50 0.42
C GLU A 218 -9.64 9.22 1.52
N LEU A 219 -8.71 8.50 2.14
CA LEU A 219 -7.80 9.07 3.14
C LEU A 219 -6.83 10.03 2.46
N ALA A 220 -6.69 11.23 3.02
CA ALA A 220 -5.67 12.19 2.62
C ALA A 220 -4.37 11.99 3.42
N PHE A 221 -4.47 11.94 4.73
CA PHE A 221 -3.34 11.65 5.62
C PHE A 221 -3.80 11.24 7.03
N LYS A 222 -2.84 10.76 7.83
CA LYS A 222 -3.01 10.51 9.27
C LYS A 222 -2.04 11.38 10.05
N ALA A 223 -2.51 12.03 11.11
CA ALA A 223 -1.69 12.85 11.99
C ALA A 223 -1.68 12.28 13.41
N SER A 224 -0.49 11.99 13.94
CA SER A 224 -0.29 11.44 15.29
C SER A 224 0.43 12.45 16.17
N PHE A 225 -0.16 12.82 17.29
CA PHE A 225 0.34 13.82 18.21
C PHE A 225 1.21 13.20 19.32
N SER A 226 2.27 13.90 19.70
CA SER A 226 3.12 13.50 20.83
C SER A 226 2.55 13.97 22.19
N GLY A 227 1.61 14.91 22.17
CA GLY A 227 0.95 15.50 23.33
C GLY A 227 -0.56 15.48 23.20
N ALA A 228 -1.23 16.44 23.87
CA ALA A 228 -2.66 16.64 23.77
C ALA A 228 -3.07 17.04 22.34
N ILE A 229 -4.18 16.48 21.87
CA ILE A 229 -4.72 16.81 20.55
C ILE A 229 -5.46 18.14 20.64
N PRO A 230 -5.21 19.09 19.72
CA PRO A 230 -5.94 20.35 19.65
C PRO A 230 -7.44 20.13 19.42
N GLY A 231 -8.25 21.06 19.90
CA GLY A 231 -9.69 20.99 19.67
C GLY A 231 -10.07 21.09 18.19
N PRO A 232 -11.26 20.61 17.79
CA PRO A 232 -11.68 20.56 16.37
C PRO A 232 -11.58 21.92 15.66
N GLY A 233 -11.90 23.03 16.32
CA GLY A 233 -11.78 24.39 15.78
C GLY A 233 -10.34 24.89 15.57
N GLN A 234 -9.33 24.13 16.02
CA GLN A 234 -7.91 24.43 15.80
C GLN A 234 -7.26 23.52 14.73
N LEU A 235 -7.95 22.49 14.28
CA LEU A 235 -7.44 21.51 13.31
C LEU A 235 -7.57 22.03 11.87
N TYR A 236 -6.87 23.11 11.56
CA TYR A 236 -6.72 23.64 10.20
C TYR A 236 -5.36 23.21 9.63
N TRP A 237 -5.41 22.27 8.72
CA TRP A 237 -4.23 21.68 8.04
C TRP A 237 -3.87 22.53 6.82
N ARG A 238 -3.02 23.48 7.02
CA ARG A 238 -2.58 24.43 6.00
C ARG A 238 -1.74 23.74 4.94
N GLY A 239 -2.14 23.85 3.68
CA GLY A 239 -1.47 23.25 2.53
C GLY A 239 -0.86 24.28 1.58
N LEU A 240 -1.69 25.08 0.94
CA LEU A 240 -1.30 26.04 -0.09
C LEU A 240 -1.88 27.43 0.20
N VAL A 241 -1.19 28.44 -0.40
CA VAL A 241 -1.69 29.81 -0.46
C VAL A 241 -1.92 30.20 -1.91
N LEU A 242 -3.11 30.76 -2.18
CA LEU A 242 -3.48 31.27 -3.49
C LEU A 242 -3.54 32.79 -3.42
N GLU A 243 -2.60 33.41 -4.14
CA GLU A 243 -2.42 34.86 -4.11
C GLU A 243 -2.94 35.57 -5.38
N ASN A 244 -3.05 34.86 -6.50
CA ASN A 244 -3.46 35.46 -7.76
C ASN A 244 -4.93 35.14 -8.05
N TYR A 245 -5.69 36.15 -8.50
CA TYR A 245 -7.06 36.00 -8.94
C TYR A 245 -7.20 36.57 -10.36
N ASP A 246 -7.68 35.75 -11.30
CA ASP A 246 -7.82 36.13 -12.72
C ASP A 246 -9.21 36.65 -13.10
N GLY A 247 -10.14 36.70 -12.15
CA GLY A 247 -11.54 37.06 -12.32
C GLY A 247 -12.51 35.89 -12.07
N LYS A 248 -11.99 34.65 -12.01
CA LYS A 248 -12.76 33.44 -11.77
C LYS A 248 -12.00 32.42 -10.92
N THR A 249 -10.71 32.29 -11.16
CA THR A 249 -9.87 31.26 -10.54
C THR A 249 -8.82 31.88 -9.64
N TRP A 250 -8.73 31.38 -8.41
CA TRP A 250 -7.64 31.65 -7.51
C TRP A 250 -6.49 30.69 -7.81
N THR A 251 -5.28 31.21 -7.99
CA THR A 251 -4.11 30.41 -8.33
C THR A 251 -2.94 30.75 -7.42
N ARG A 252 -2.04 29.77 -7.29
CA ARG A 252 -0.79 29.94 -6.60
C ARG A 252 0.15 30.86 -7.40
N ARG A 253 1.06 31.52 -6.72
CA ARG A 253 2.11 32.32 -7.37
C ARG A 253 2.94 31.43 -8.29
N ALA A 254 3.10 31.83 -9.56
CA ALA A 254 4.04 31.22 -10.48
C ALA A 254 5.47 31.34 -9.91
N ASN A 255 6.37 30.42 -10.22
CA ASN A 255 7.79 30.38 -9.79
C ASN A 255 8.07 30.01 -8.32
N LEU A 256 7.08 29.80 -7.45
CA LEU A 256 7.31 29.26 -6.10
C LEU A 256 7.98 27.88 -6.16
N THR A 257 7.60 27.06 -7.13
CA THR A 257 8.17 25.73 -7.33
C THR A 257 9.65 25.79 -7.77
N ASP A 258 10.02 26.80 -8.55
CA ASP A 258 11.42 26.99 -8.99
C ASP A 258 12.31 27.48 -7.84
N SER A 259 11.76 28.15 -6.83
CA SER A 259 12.51 28.57 -5.64
C SER A 259 12.92 27.38 -4.77
N ILE A 260 12.10 26.29 -4.71
CA ILE A 260 12.44 25.04 -4.03
C ILE A 260 13.75 24.46 -4.57
N TRP A 261 13.94 24.53 -5.89
CA TRP A 261 15.11 23.95 -6.56
C TRP A 261 16.38 24.77 -6.38
N ARG A 262 16.22 26.08 -6.19
CA ARG A 262 17.34 27.02 -6.04
C ARG A 262 17.85 27.12 -4.60
N ASN A 263 16.98 27.00 -3.58
CA ASN A 263 17.28 27.31 -2.18
C ASN A 263 17.25 26.10 -1.22
N LYS A 264 17.66 24.95 -1.68
CA LYS A 264 17.62 23.68 -0.93
C LYS A 264 18.25 23.67 0.47
N GLN A 265 19.02 24.70 0.89
CA GLN A 265 19.82 24.67 2.13
C GLN A 265 19.84 25.97 2.95
N SER A 266 19.19 27.03 2.54
CA SER A 266 19.18 28.25 3.35
C SER A 266 17.91 28.33 4.20
N LYS A 267 18.08 28.61 5.49
CA LYS A 267 16.94 29.06 6.32
C LYS A 267 16.33 30.27 5.61
N PRO A 268 15.04 30.28 5.34
CA PRO A 268 14.41 31.44 4.72
C PRO A 268 14.70 32.70 5.54
N VAL A 269 14.94 33.83 4.87
CA VAL A 269 15.26 35.12 5.49
C VAL A 269 14.15 35.54 6.47
N TRP A 270 12.90 35.14 6.19
CA TRP A 270 11.70 35.41 6.97
C TRP A 270 11.54 34.53 8.23
N ALA A 271 12.38 33.53 8.49
CA ALA A 271 12.32 32.74 9.73
C ALA A 271 12.44 33.59 11.01
N LYS A 272 12.81 34.85 10.86
CA LYS A 272 12.81 35.87 11.93
C LYS A 272 11.46 36.55 12.13
N ASP A 273 10.51 36.39 11.19
CA ASP A 273 9.24 37.12 11.16
C ASP A 273 8.10 36.37 11.86
N ILE A 274 8.41 35.26 12.53
CA ILE A 274 7.45 34.48 13.31
C ILE A 274 7.69 34.72 14.79
N GLU A 275 6.74 35.38 15.44
CA GLU A 275 6.68 35.53 16.91
C GLU A 275 5.76 34.45 17.48
N ARG A 276 6.30 33.57 18.33
CA ARG A 276 5.57 32.47 18.97
C ARG A 276 4.96 32.95 20.27
N LEU A 277 3.66 32.77 20.44
CA LEU A 277 2.93 33.25 21.60
C LEU A 277 2.43 32.12 22.52
N GLY A 278 2.34 30.90 22.03
CA GLY A 278 1.77 29.77 22.76
C GLY A 278 2.67 28.55 22.83
N SER A 279 2.08 27.42 23.25
CA SER A 279 2.73 26.13 23.29
C SER A 279 2.84 25.50 21.91
N THR A 280 4.00 24.91 21.63
CA THR A 280 4.26 24.19 20.40
C THR A 280 3.58 22.82 20.40
N GLN A 281 3.03 22.40 19.26
CA GLN A 281 2.45 21.09 19.03
C GLN A 281 3.39 20.25 18.15
N SER A 282 3.86 19.12 18.71
CA SER A 282 4.70 18.17 17.96
C SER A 282 3.86 16.97 17.52
N TYR A 283 3.90 16.68 16.24
CA TYR A 283 3.14 15.58 15.63
C TYR A 283 3.84 15.02 14.39
N SER A 284 3.40 13.86 13.93
CA SER A 284 3.87 13.26 12.67
C SER A 284 2.70 13.05 11.72
N ILE A 285 2.93 13.32 10.44
CA ILE A 285 1.95 13.08 9.37
C ILE A 285 2.42 11.93 8.51
N ILE A 286 1.49 11.03 8.16
CA ILE A 286 1.65 10.04 7.09
C ILE A 286 0.72 10.45 5.97
N LEU A 287 1.30 11.07 4.92
CA LEU A 287 0.60 11.57 3.75
C LEU A 287 0.43 10.45 2.73
N GLU A 288 -0.79 10.30 2.19
CA GLU A 288 -1.05 9.43 1.05
C GLU A 288 -0.45 10.01 -0.25
N PRO A 289 -0.21 9.19 -1.29
CA PRO A 289 0.37 9.67 -2.55
C PRO A 289 -0.53 10.68 -3.24
N THR A 290 -0.11 11.94 -3.31
CA THR A 290 -0.86 13.04 -3.94
C THR A 290 -0.34 13.42 -5.32
N ARG A 291 0.94 13.07 -5.65
CA ARG A 291 1.71 13.59 -6.80
C ARG A 291 1.88 15.10 -6.82
N GLN A 292 1.59 15.72 -5.70
CA GLN A 292 1.77 17.16 -5.49
C GLN A 292 3.01 17.40 -4.63
N ASN A 293 3.52 18.63 -4.68
CA ASN A 293 4.71 18.99 -3.93
C ASN A 293 4.40 19.63 -2.57
N TRP A 294 3.17 20.05 -2.31
CA TRP A 294 2.83 20.65 -1.02
C TRP A 294 2.56 19.60 0.05
N LEU A 295 2.92 19.96 1.26
CA LEU A 295 2.71 19.19 2.46
C LEU A 295 1.78 19.96 3.40
N PHE A 296 1.19 19.28 4.36
CA PHE A 296 0.22 19.87 5.28
C PHE A 296 0.83 20.04 6.66
N SER A 297 0.44 21.13 7.36
CA SER A 297 0.80 21.39 8.75
C SER A 297 -0.31 22.16 9.45
N LEU A 298 -0.40 22.05 10.78
CA LEU A 298 -1.26 22.96 11.55
C LEU A 298 -0.64 24.36 11.57
N ALA A 299 -1.44 25.34 11.27
CA ALA A 299 -1.08 26.76 11.36
C ALA A 299 0.33 27.06 10.79
N THR A 300 1.21 27.70 11.58
CA THR A 300 2.60 27.95 11.22
C THR A 300 3.48 26.84 11.73
N ALA A 301 4.28 26.22 10.86
CA ALA A 301 5.16 25.12 11.19
C ALA A 301 6.63 25.51 11.13
N ASP A 302 7.45 24.89 11.97
CA ASP A 302 8.90 24.91 11.81
C ASP A 302 9.31 24.08 10.59
N LEU A 303 10.42 24.49 9.95
CA LEU A 303 11.00 23.68 8.89
C LEU A 303 11.47 22.33 9.48
N PRO A 304 10.89 21.21 9.07
CA PRO A 304 11.31 19.91 9.55
C PRO A 304 12.78 19.62 9.22
N ALA A 305 13.48 18.96 10.14
CA ALA A 305 14.85 18.49 9.93
C ALA A 305 14.88 17.30 8.95
N ASN A 306 14.36 17.48 7.76
CA ASN A 306 14.28 16.49 6.69
C ASN A 306 14.72 17.13 5.36
N ALA A 307 15.77 16.55 4.74
CA ALA A 307 16.35 17.06 3.48
C ALA A 307 15.37 17.02 2.29
N ASP A 308 14.28 16.26 2.40
CA ASP A 308 13.24 16.15 1.39
C ASP A 308 12.14 17.20 1.52
N ILE A 309 12.22 18.07 2.55
CA ILE A 309 11.23 19.10 2.82
C ILE A 309 11.90 20.46 2.74
N ALA A 310 11.25 21.40 2.06
CA ALA A 310 11.57 22.80 2.05
C ALA A 310 10.39 23.61 2.54
N MET A 311 10.64 24.84 2.99
CA MET A 311 9.61 25.83 3.27
C MET A 311 9.68 26.93 2.22
N LEU A 312 8.53 27.35 1.74
CA LEU A 312 8.38 28.36 0.71
C LEU A 312 8.18 29.75 1.33
N ASP A 313 8.29 30.80 0.53
CA ASP A 313 8.14 32.20 0.96
C ASP A 313 6.73 32.52 1.49
N ASP A 314 5.74 31.68 1.17
CA ASP A 314 4.37 31.79 1.68
C ASP A 314 4.11 30.93 2.94
N TYR A 315 5.19 30.44 3.58
CA TYR A 315 5.16 29.56 4.77
C TYR A 315 4.50 28.19 4.53
N THR A 316 4.40 27.76 3.29
CA THR A 316 3.95 26.42 2.90
C THR A 316 5.11 25.42 2.96
N LEU A 317 4.88 24.24 3.55
CA LEU A 317 5.81 23.15 3.47
C LEU A 317 5.72 22.47 2.09
N ALA A 318 6.87 22.17 1.51
CA ALA A 318 6.94 21.56 0.19
C ALA A 318 7.90 20.37 0.15
N TYR A 319 7.49 19.34 -0.58
CA TYR A 319 8.33 18.19 -0.91
C TYR A 319 9.24 18.51 -2.09
N VAL A 320 10.56 18.34 -1.90
CA VAL A 320 11.57 18.86 -2.83
C VAL A 320 11.75 18.05 -4.12
N HIS A 321 11.07 16.94 -4.30
CA HIS A 321 11.22 16.14 -5.51
C HIS A 321 10.24 16.54 -6.61
N ARG A 322 10.74 16.69 -7.85
CA ARG A 322 9.95 17.17 -9.01
C ARG A 322 8.67 16.40 -9.32
N ARG A 323 8.60 15.12 -8.93
CA ARG A 323 7.43 14.26 -9.17
C ARG A 323 6.36 14.34 -8.10
N GLY A 324 6.59 15.18 -7.09
CA GLY A 324 5.71 15.24 -5.92
C GLY A 324 5.74 13.95 -5.09
N VAL A 325 4.79 13.83 -4.18
CA VAL A 325 4.65 12.66 -3.28
C VAL A 325 4.02 11.50 -4.03
N THR A 326 4.83 10.55 -4.48
CA THR A 326 4.40 9.37 -5.28
C THR A 326 4.17 8.11 -4.47
N ALA A 327 4.60 8.08 -3.21
CA ALA A 327 4.40 7.00 -2.25
C ALA A 327 4.01 7.59 -0.90
N LYS A 328 3.51 6.78 0.04
CA LYS A 328 3.24 7.26 1.41
C LYS A 328 4.48 7.94 1.98
N PHE A 329 4.31 9.18 2.45
CA PHE A 329 5.40 9.99 2.96
C PHE A 329 5.17 10.37 4.41
N LYS A 330 6.07 9.91 5.29
CA LYS A 330 6.04 10.22 6.72
C LYS A 330 7.01 11.36 7.04
N TYR A 331 6.50 12.39 7.71
CA TYR A 331 7.31 13.50 8.22
C TYR A 331 6.82 13.97 9.59
N ALA A 332 7.76 14.47 10.39
CA ALA A 332 7.47 15.06 11.69
C ALA A 332 7.43 16.58 11.56
N VAL A 333 6.49 17.19 12.25
CA VAL A 333 6.25 18.64 12.21
C VAL A 333 6.10 19.15 13.64
N THR A 334 6.62 20.37 13.88
CA THR A 334 6.33 21.16 15.07
C THR A 334 5.62 22.43 14.62
N SER A 335 4.47 22.72 15.19
CA SER A 335 3.65 23.88 14.81
C SER A 335 3.29 24.73 16.03
N ASP A 336 3.19 26.02 15.79
CA ASP A 336 2.70 26.99 16.76
C ASP A 336 1.25 27.36 16.38
N LEU A 337 0.31 27.13 17.28
CA LEU A 337 -1.11 27.44 17.05
C LEU A 337 -1.43 28.92 17.34
N GLU A 338 -0.65 29.54 18.22
CA GLU A 338 -0.74 30.97 18.56
C GLU A 338 0.57 31.63 18.15
N TYR A 339 0.50 32.52 17.15
CA TYR A 339 1.66 33.14 16.55
C TYR A 339 1.30 34.52 15.95
N ARG A 340 2.31 35.35 15.72
CA ARG A 340 2.26 36.48 14.81
C ARG A 340 3.20 36.24 13.65
N LEU A 341 2.71 36.46 12.45
CA LEU A 341 3.42 36.15 11.21
C LEU A 341 3.47 37.38 10.32
N GLU A 342 4.69 37.84 9.96
CA GLU A 342 4.89 39.03 9.14
C GLU A 342 4.13 40.26 9.70
N THR A 343 4.50 40.72 10.88
CA THR A 343 3.90 41.92 11.52
C THR A 343 4.11 43.19 10.74
N GLU A 344 5.15 43.22 9.91
CA GLU A 344 5.44 44.26 8.90
C GLU A 344 5.33 43.65 7.51
N LEU A 345 4.52 44.22 6.63
CA LEU A 345 4.27 43.71 5.31
C LEU A 345 5.07 44.47 4.26
N ASN A 346 5.85 43.75 3.48
CA ASN A 346 6.60 44.33 2.31
C ASN A 346 5.58 44.85 1.28
N ASP A 347 5.89 45.99 0.66
CA ASP A 347 5.06 46.64 -0.37
C ASP A 347 4.71 45.74 -1.56
N GLU A 348 5.62 44.86 -1.96
CA GLU A 348 5.37 43.91 -3.04
C GLU A 348 4.32 42.86 -2.61
N VAL A 349 4.43 42.33 -1.38
CA VAL A 349 3.48 41.37 -0.82
C VAL A 349 2.11 42.04 -0.60
N ARG A 350 2.10 43.30 -0.11
CA ARG A 350 0.89 44.11 0.03
C ARG A 350 0.17 44.30 -1.31
N ARG A 351 0.89 44.81 -2.33
CA ARG A 351 0.33 45.01 -3.67
C ARG A 351 -0.25 43.73 -4.27
N ARG A 352 0.43 42.62 -4.11
CA ARG A 352 -0.03 41.32 -4.59
C ARG A 352 -1.32 40.88 -3.93
N ASN A 353 -1.38 41.03 -2.61
CA ASN A 353 -2.51 40.56 -1.81
C ASN A 353 -3.67 41.56 -1.71
N THR A 354 -3.59 42.68 -2.45
CA THR A 354 -4.68 43.64 -2.69
C THR A 354 -5.06 43.72 -4.17
N SER A 355 -4.36 42.98 -5.06
CA SER A 355 -4.61 43.03 -6.50
C SER A 355 -5.87 42.28 -6.90
N LEU A 356 -6.67 42.92 -7.76
CA LEU A 356 -7.89 42.36 -8.36
C LEU A 356 -8.02 42.83 -9.82
N PRO A 357 -8.64 42.06 -10.73
CA PRO A 357 -9.03 42.53 -12.07
C PRO A 357 -9.95 43.75 -11.96
N ARG A 358 -9.77 44.74 -12.84
CA ARG A 358 -10.46 46.04 -12.72
C ARG A 358 -11.97 45.96 -12.87
N ASP A 359 -12.44 45.16 -13.81
CA ASP A 359 -13.85 45.18 -14.28
C ASP A 359 -14.68 43.99 -13.82
N SER A 360 -14.22 43.24 -12.80
CA SER A 360 -14.94 42.07 -12.24
C SER A 360 -15.81 42.42 -11.04
N ASN A 361 -16.97 41.80 -10.95
CA ASN A 361 -17.89 41.78 -9.83
C ASN A 361 -18.30 43.21 -9.33
N PRO A 362 -18.93 44.02 -10.19
CA PRO A 362 -19.24 45.44 -9.89
C PRO A 362 -20.24 45.60 -8.72
N ARG A 363 -21.21 44.70 -8.57
CA ARG A 363 -22.20 44.76 -7.43
C ARG A 363 -21.47 44.53 -6.11
N THR A 364 -20.54 43.57 -6.05
CA THR A 364 -19.72 43.32 -4.85
C THR A 364 -18.84 44.51 -4.52
N ARG A 365 -18.25 45.20 -5.48
CA ARG A 365 -17.47 46.43 -5.25
C ARG A 365 -18.32 47.54 -4.67
N ALA A 366 -19.56 47.70 -5.15
CA ALA A 366 -20.50 48.67 -4.59
C ALA A 366 -20.84 48.34 -3.13
N LEU A 367 -21.10 47.05 -2.82
CA LEU A 367 -21.33 46.57 -1.47
C LEU A 367 -20.13 46.83 -0.55
N VAL A 368 -18.92 46.53 -1.03
CA VAL A 368 -17.66 46.79 -0.31
C VAL A 368 -17.56 48.27 0.08
N ASN A 369 -17.79 49.19 -0.85
CA ASN A 369 -17.75 50.62 -0.57
C ASN A 369 -18.78 51.05 0.48
N ALA A 370 -19.96 50.46 0.44
CA ALA A 370 -21.03 50.77 1.43
C ALA A 370 -20.64 50.24 2.83
N ILE A 371 -20.12 49.04 2.95
CA ILE A 371 -19.69 48.49 4.24
C ILE A 371 -18.46 49.23 4.76
N TRP A 372 -17.49 49.55 3.90
CA TRP A 372 -16.26 50.27 4.25
C TRP A 372 -16.55 51.66 4.80
N ALA A 373 -17.53 52.39 4.22
CA ALA A 373 -17.94 53.69 4.71
C ALA A 373 -18.50 53.69 6.15
N LEU A 374 -18.92 52.54 6.64
CA LEU A 374 -19.44 52.32 8.00
C LEU A 374 -18.38 51.78 8.97
N ALA A 375 -17.25 51.37 8.45
CA ALA A 375 -16.18 50.74 9.23
C ALA A 375 -15.21 51.79 9.80
N SER A 376 -14.77 51.59 11.04
CA SER A 376 -13.82 52.48 11.70
C SER A 376 -12.35 52.13 11.45
N ASN A 377 -12.07 50.86 11.08
CA ASN A 377 -10.76 50.30 10.75
C ASN A 377 -10.90 48.95 10.07
N ASP A 378 -9.76 48.36 9.61
CA ASP A 378 -9.72 47.10 8.93
C ASP A 378 -10.39 45.94 9.72
N ALA A 379 -10.19 45.91 11.05
CA ALA A 379 -10.78 44.86 11.89
C ALA A 379 -12.29 44.97 12.01
N ASP A 380 -12.81 46.20 12.12
CA ASP A 380 -14.27 46.48 12.12
C ASP A 380 -14.86 46.13 10.75
N TYR A 381 -14.17 46.47 9.66
CA TYR A 381 -14.58 46.09 8.31
C TYR A 381 -14.71 44.57 8.15
N VAL A 382 -13.66 43.82 8.51
CA VAL A 382 -13.66 42.36 8.47
C VAL A 382 -14.85 41.80 9.25
N ASN A 383 -15.10 42.32 10.48
CA ASN A 383 -16.18 41.82 11.28
C ASN A 383 -17.56 42.10 10.65
N ARG A 384 -17.75 43.29 10.04
CA ARG A 384 -19.01 43.64 9.32
C ARG A 384 -19.25 42.71 8.12
N VAL A 385 -18.21 42.38 7.38
CA VAL A 385 -18.31 41.40 6.27
C VAL A 385 -18.63 40.01 6.81
N LEU A 386 -18.07 39.58 7.93
CA LEU A 386 -18.43 38.31 8.56
C LEU A 386 -19.91 38.30 9.03
N ILE A 387 -20.41 39.40 9.60
CA ILE A 387 -21.82 39.54 9.98
C ILE A 387 -22.72 39.47 8.72
N TYR A 388 -22.29 40.03 7.58
CA TYR A 388 -23.03 39.93 6.34
C TYR A 388 -23.21 38.47 5.90
N PHE A 389 -22.20 37.63 6.06
CA PHE A 389 -22.30 36.21 5.78
C PHE A 389 -23.12 35.43 6.82
N ALA A 390 -23.29 35.93 8.01
CA ALA A 390 -24.14 35.32 9.03
C ALA A 390 -25.66 35.48 8.76
N ASP A 391 -26.06 36.19 7.70
CA ASP A 391 -27.46 36.32 7.29
C ASP A 391 -28.02 34.94 6.92
N GLU A 392 -29.23 34.60 7.38
CA GLU A 392 -29.95 33.36 7.16
C GLU A 392 -30.17 32.99 5.67
N LYS A 393 -29.98 33.94 4.77
CA LYS A 393 -30.12 33.74 3.34
C LYS A 393 -28.97 32.88 2.77
N PHE A 394 -27.80 32.89 3.38
CA PHE A 394 -26.67 32.09 2.95
C PHE A 394 -26.80 30.66 3.42
N ALA A 395 -26.64 29.72 2.47
CA ALA A 395 -26.74 28.29 2.75
C ALA A 395 -25.48 27.57 2.31
N TYR A 396 -24.98 26.67 3.17
CA TYR A 396 -23.84 25.80 2.88
C TYR A 396 -24.34 24.54 2.19
N THR A 397 -23.81 24.20 1.00
CA THR A 397 -24.25 23.07 0.17
C THR A 397 -23.12 22.49 -0.64
N LEU A 398 -23.12 21.16 -0.83
CA LEU A 398 -22.21 20.43 -1.75
C LEU A 398 -22.60 20.57 -3.22
N GLN A 399 -23.80 21.05 -3.51
CA GLN A 399 -24.35 21.21 -4.86
C GLN A 399 -24.67 22.68 -5.16
N PRO A 400 -23.64 23.55 -5.17
CA PRO A 400 -23.86 24.94 -5.54
C PRO A 400 -24.31 25.03 -6.99
N PRO A 401 -25.15 26.01 -7.34
CA PRO A 401 -25.51 26.25 -8.73
C PRO A 401 -24.27 26.70 -9.52
N LYS A 402 -24.29 26.46 -10.82
CA LYS A 402 -23.23 26.96 -11.71
C LYS A 402 -23.32 28.48 -11.80
N LEU A 403 -22.17 29.12 -11.64
CA LEU A 403 -22.02 30.58 -11.71
C LEU A 403 -21.43 30.99 -13.07
N GLY A 404 -21.76 32.19 -13.51
CA GLY A 404 -21.31 32.80 -14.76
C GLY A 404 -19.93 33.45 -14.65
N ASP A 405 -19.76 34.61 -15.34
CA ASP A 405 -18.47 35.31 -15.40
C ASP A 405 -18.22 36.19 -14.19
N ASP A 406 -19.24 36.89 -13.67
CA ASP A 406 -19.19 37.62 -12.41
C ASP A 406 -19.66 36.71 -11.25
N ASP A 407 -18.93 35.64 -11.05
CA ASP A 407 -19.28 34.54 -10.14
C ASP A 407 -19.49 34.95 -8.69
N ILE A 408 -18.76 35.95 -8.20
CA ILE A 408 -18.90 36.47 -6.85
C ILE A 408 -20.18 37.32 -6.72
N ASP A 409 -20.52 38.13 -7.73
CA ASP A 409 -21.80 38.89 -7.72
C ASP A 409 -22.98 37.92 -7.74
N GLU A 410 -22.97 36.91 -8.61
CA GLU A 410 -24.02 35.91 -8.69
C GLU A 410 -24.14 35.09 -7.41
N PHE A 411 -23.01 34.76 -6.78
CA PHE A 411 -23.02 34.08 -5.48
C PHE A 411 -23.61 34.95 -4.36
N LEU A 412 -23.14 36.19 -4.19
CA LEU A 412 -23.52 37.02 -3.06
C LEU A 412 -24.95 37.55 -3.14
N PHE A 413 -25.48 37.79 -4.33
CA PHE A 413 -26.76 38.46 -4.52
C PHE A 413 -27.87 37.59 -5.11
N ASP A 414 -27.52 36.55 -5.86
CA ASP A 414 -28.53 35.80 -6.63
C ASP A 414 -28.71 34.38 -6.07
N SER A 415 -27.66 33.59 -5.93
CA SER A 415 -27.77 32.21 -5.46
C SER A 415 -27.73 32.07 -3.94
N GLN A 416 -26.84 32.77 -3.28
CA GLN A 416 -26.53 32.70 -1.85
C GLN A 416 -26.32 31.29 -1.31
N ARG A 417 -26.05 30.32 -2.23
CA ARG A 417 -25.83 28.91 -1.94
C ARG A 417 -24.45 28.54 -2.44
N GLY A 418 -23.56 28.09 -1.53
CA GLY A 418 -22.18 27.82 -1.87
C GLY A 418 -21.52 26.83 -0.95
N PHE A 419 -20.29 26.48 -1.29
CA PHE A 419 -19.38 25.68 -0.51
C PHE A 419 -18.22 26.55 0.02
N CYS A 420 -17.30 26.01 0.83
CA CYS A 420 -16.21 26.79 1.47
C CYS A 420 -15.44 27.68 0.46
N GLU A 421 -15.24 27.22 -0.77
CA GLU A 421 -14.53 27.98 -1.82
C GLU A 421 -15.26 29.25 -2.25
N HIS A 422 -16.59 29.24 -2.27
CA HIS A 422 -17.41 30.42 -2.58
C HIS A 422 -17.30 31.44 -1.47
N TYR A 423 -17.40 31.02 -0.21
CA TYR A 423 -17.30 31.90 0.95
C TYR A 423 -15.91 32.47 1.10
N ALA A 424 -14.86 31.64 1.05
CA ALA A 424 -13.48 32.09 1.18
C ALA A 424 -13.05 32.99 0.00
N GLY A 425 -13.39 32.62 -1.23
CA GLY A 425 -13.08 33.41 -2.43
C GLY A 425 -13.73 34.77 -2.43
N SER A 426 -15.04 34.84 -2.15
CA SER A 426 -15.80 36.09 -2.09
C SER A 426 -15.34 36.98 -0.95
N PHE A 427 -15.06 36.37 0.21
CA PHE A 427 -14.54 37.14 1.37
C PHE A 427 -13.17 37.76 1.03
N VAL A 428 -12.22 37.02 0.48
CA VAL A 428 -10.91 37.56 0.09
C VAL A 428 -11.05 38.62 -1.01
N PHE A 429 -11.96 38.47 -1.96
CA PHE A 429 -12.26 39.51 -2.94
C PHE A 429 -12.76 40.80 -2.26
N MET A 430 -13.69 40.68 -1.34
CA MET A 430 -14.23 41.85 -0.59
C MET A 430 -13.13 42.56 0.22
N MET A 431 -12.24 41.81 0.88
CA MET A 431 -11.08 42.37 1.58
C MET A 431 -10.19 43.15 0.62
N ARG A 432 -9.79 42.52 -0.49
CA ARG A 432 -8.93 43.17 -1.49
C ARG A 432 -9.54 44.39 -2.16
N ALA A 433 -10.85 44.34 -2.43
CA ALA A 433 -11.57 45.47 -3.01
C ALA A 433 -11.60 46.69 -2.07
N ALA A 434 -11.55 46.47 -0.75
CA ALA A 434 -11.40 47.52 0.25
C ALA A 434 -9.94 47.96 0.49
N GLY A 435 -8.96 47.34 -0.16
CA GLY A 435 -7.53 47.61 0.04
C GLY A 435 -6.91 46.87 1.24
N VAL A 436 -7.65 45.97 1.88
CA VAL A 436 -7.16 45.13 2.98
C VAL A 436 -6.45 43.92 2.40
N PRO A 437 -5.14 43.69 2.73
CA PRO A 437 -4.41 42.56 2.19
C PRO A 437 -4.99 41.23 2.69
N ALA A 438 -5.37 40.37 1.75
CA ALA A 438 -5.94 39.06 2.04
C ALA A 438 -5.58 38.01 1.00
N ARG A 439 -5.55 36.74 1.40
CA ARG A 439 -5.23 35.60 0.55
C ARG A 439 -6.08 34.38 0.88
N VAL A 440 -6.33 33.52 -0.11
CA VAL A 440 -7.02 32.26 0.08
C VAL A 440 -6.02 31.20 0.50
N VAL A 441 -6.39 30.38 1.46
CA VAL A 441 -5.62 29.22 1.90
C VAL A 441 -6.40 27.95 1.61
N LEU A 442 -5.75 26.98 1.02
CA LEU A 442 -6.31 25.64 0.79
C LEU A 442 -5.64 24.61 1.69
N GLY A 443 -6.44 23.68 2.16
CA GLY A 443 -5.99 22.59 2.99
C GLY A 443 -7.11 21.66 3.40
N TYR A 444 -7.08 21.24 4.66
CA TYR A 444 -8.15 20.44 5.27
C TYR A 444 -8.53 21.01 6.62
N GLN A 445 -9.75 20.71 7.09
CA GLN A 445 -10.23 21.17 8.40
C GLN A 445 -10.90 20.00 9.13
N GLY A 446 -10.48 19.77 10.40
CA GLY A 446 -11.00 18.69 11.23
C GLY A 446 -10.28 17.37 11.01
N GLY A 447 -11.04 16.30 10.92
CA GLY A 447 -10.61 14.91 10.82
C GLY A 447 -11.21 14.03 11.92
N GLU A 448 -11.21 12.72 11.70
CA GLU A 448 -11.77 11.73 12.62
C GLU A 448 -10.71 11.22 13.60
N TYR A 449 -10.96 11.36 14.89
CA TYR A 449 -10.07 10.88 15.94
C TYR A 449 -10.23 9.38 16.18
N ASN A 450 -9.12 8.64 16.08
CA ASN A 450 -9.04 7.23 16.47
C ASN A 450 -8.37 7.11 17.85
N ALA A 451 -9.18 6.80 18.87
CA ALA A 451 -8.72 6.71 20.25
C ALA A 451 -7.80 5.49 20.50
N LEU A 452 -7.92 4.41 19.74
CA LEU A 452 -7.14 3.18 19.93
C LEU A 452 -5.67 3.34 19.53
N ALA A 453 -5.40 4.17 18.52
CA ALA A 453 -4.04 4.39 18.03
C ALA A 453 -3.58 5.86 18.13
N ASN A 454 -4.36 6.71 18.79
CA ASN A 454 -4.06 8.12 19.09
C ASN A 454 -3.63 8.92 17.85
N TYR A 455 -4.46 8.90 16.80
CA TYR A 455 -4.23 9.68 15.59
C TYR A 455 -5.52 10.30 15.07
N ILE A 456 -5.40 11.35 14.25
CA ILE A 456 -6.48 11.93 13.48
C ILE A 456 -6.36 11.44 12.04
N ALA A 457 -7.44 10.86 11.50
CA ALA A 457 -7.59 10.52 10.08
C ALA A 457 -8.25 11.70 9.36
N VAL A 458 -7.58 12.26 8.38
CA VAL A 458 -8.10 13.34 7.54
C VAL A 458 -8.38 12.75 6.16
N HIS A 459 -9.62 12.91 5.70
CA HIS A 459 -10.09 12.38 4.42
C HIS A 459 -10.20 13.48 3.36
N GLN A 460 -10.39 13.09 2.10
CA GLN A 460 -10.55 14.08 1.03
C GLN A 460 -11.80 14.96 1.23
N PHE A 461 -12.86 14.42 1.82
CA PHE A 461 -14.07 15.20 2.16
C PHE A 461 -13.83 16.26 3.25
N ASP A 462 -12.72 16.18 4.00
CA ASP A 462 -12.33 17.23 4.96
C ASP A 462 -11.63 18.42 4.27
N ALA A 463 -11.48 18.39 2.93
CA ALA A 463 -10.90 19.49 2.18
C ALA A 463 -11.65 20.79 2.47
N HIS A 464 -10.91 21.86 2.65
CA HIS A 464 -11.43 23.13 3.10
C HIS A 464 -10.61 24.31 2.59
N SER A 465 -11.28 25.44 2.41
CA SER A 465 -10.65 26.71 2.08
C SER A 465 -11.08 27.79 3.07
N TRP A 466 -10.15 28.67 3.40
CA TRP A 466 -10.36 29.81 4.30
C TRP A 466 -9.54 31.01 3.87
N ALA A 467 -9.68 32.14 4.53
CA ALA A 467 -8.92 33.35 4.29
C ALA A 467 -7.81 33.54 5.34
N GLU A 468 -6.72 34.17 4.93
CA GLU A 468 -5.78 34.85 5.81
C GLU A 468 -5.83 36.34 5.49
N VAL A 469 -6.07 37.18 6.51
CA VAL A 469 -6.13 38.64 6.45
C VAL A 469 -4.93 39.20 7.19
N TRP A 470 -4.27 40.20 6.62
CA TRP A 470 -3.15 40.85 7.28
C TRP A 470 -3.60 42.08 8.04
N TYR A 471 -3.17 42.18 9.29
CA TYR A 471 -3.39 43.36 10.15
C TYR A 471 -2.05 43.92 10.60
N GLU A 472 -1.97 45.27 10.65
CA GLU A 472 -0.78 45.94 11.14
C GLU A 472 -0.44 45.53 12.58
N GLY A 473 0.81 45.18 12.86
CA GLY A 473 1.28 44.74 14.18
C GLY A 473 0.83 43.34 14.62
N ARG A 474 -0.15 42.73 13.93
CA ARG A 474 -0.62 41.37 14.21
C ARG A 474 -0.16 40.36 13.15
N GLY A 475 0.09 40.86 11.93
CA GLY A 475 0.46 40.02 10.78
C GLY A 475 -0.73 39.24 10.18
N TRP A 476 -0.46 38.10 9.55
CA TRP A 476 -1.48 37.25 8.93
C TRP A 476 -2.30 36.50 9.97
N VAL A 477 -3.61 36.74 9.93
CA VAL A 477 -4.60 36.12 10.83
C VAL A 477 -5.58 35.28 10.02
N ARG A 478 -5.80 34.03 10.43
CA ARG A 478 -6.82 33.16 9.82
C ARG A 478 -8.22 33.69 10.09
N VAL A 479 -9.00 33.78 9.03
CA VAL A 479 -10.43 34.14 9.07
C VAL A 479 -11.18 33.13 8.22
N ASP A 480 -12.15 32.44 8.80
CA ASP A 480 -12.97 31.47 8.09
C ASP A 480 -14.43 31.93 8.01
N PRO A 481 -14.86 32.50 6.87
CA PRO A 481 -16.24 32.93 6.69
C PRO A 481 -17.26 31.78 6.72
N THR A 482 -16.84 30.56 6.43
CA THR A 482 -17.70 29.36 6.52
C THR A 482 -18.20 29.15 7.95
N GLN A 483 -17.43 29.53 8.96
CA GLN A 483 -17.83 29.41 10.36
C GLN A 483 -19.09 30.23 10.69
N MET A 484 -19.32 31.32 9.97
CA MET A 484 -20.51 32.18 10.17
C MET A 484 -21.77 31.57 9.57
N VAL A 485 -21.62 30.78 8.51
CA VAL A 485 -22.73 30.16 7.75
C VAL A 485 -23.05 28.78 8.27
N SER A 486 -22.01 27.97 8.54
CA SER A 486 -22.14 26.60 9.02
C SER A 486 -21.14 26.32 10.15
N PRO A 487 -21.42 26.76 11.39
CA PRO A 487 -20.55 26.46 12.53
C PRO A 487 -20.31 24.97 12.76
N GLU A 488 -21.32 24.17 12.44
CA GLU A 488 -21.22 22.68 12.56
C GLU A 488 -20.17 22.07 11.68
N ARG A 489 -19.91 22.65 10.49
CA ARG A 489 -18.82 22.23 9.59
C ARG A 489 -17.48 22.25 10.31
N ILE A 490 -17.24 23.27 11.11
CA ILE A 490 -15.97 23.49 11.82
C ILE A 490 -15.90 22.67 13.11
N GLN A 491 -17.00 22.53 13.82
CA GLN A 491 -17.03 21.84 15.13
C GLN A 491 -17.22 20.34 15.01
N ARG A 492 -17.99 19.86 14.02
CA ARG A 492 -18.41 18.46 13.88
C ARG A 492 -18.03 17.82 12.54
N GLY A 493 -17.47 18.60 11.61
CA GLY A 493 -17.06 18.14 10.28
C GLY A 493 -18.15 18.24 9.23
N LEU A 494 -17.78 17.89 7.98
CA LEU A 494 -18.64 18.08 6.81
C LEU A 494 -20.00 17.35 6.90
N GLU A 495 -20.00 16.12 7.40
CA GLU A 495 -21.21 15.31 7.48
C GLU A 495 -22.33 15.96 8.32
N SER A 496 -21.95 16.65 9.40
CA SER A 496 -22.92 17.34 10.25
C SER A 496 -23.48 18.58 9.57
N ALA A 497 -22.69 19.23 8.72
CA ALA A 497 -23.08 20.44 8.00
C ALA A 497 -24.02 20.18 6.82
N VAL A 498 -23.99 18.96 6.26
CA VAL A 498 -24.79 18.57 5.07
C VAL A 498 -25.72 17.39 5.37
N ALA A 499 -26.05 17.17 6.65
CA ALA A 499 -26.86 16.04 7.11
C ALA A 499 -28.26 15.97 6.43
N ASP A 500 -28.80 17.12 6.05
CA ASP A 500 -30.10 17.25 5.38
C ASP A 500 -30.01 17.03 3.85
N GLU A 501 -28.81 16.93 3.27
CA GLU A 501 -28.61 16.65 1.85
C GLU A 501 -28.48 15.14 1.62
N ASP A 502 -29.56 14.47 1.22
CA ASP A 502 -29.66 13.01 0.99
C ASP A 502 -28.64 12.42 -0.02
N THR A 503 -27.88 13.24 -0.70
CA THR A 503 -27.13 12.85 -1.91
C THR A 503 -25.70 12.39 -1.67
N PHE A 504 -25.05 12.85 -0.61
CA PHE A 504 -23.63 12.54 -0.35
C PHE A 504 -23.40 11.07 -0.01
N LEU A 505 -24.32 10.47 0.74
CA LEU A 505 -24.23 9.10 1.22
C LEU A 505 -24.97 8.08 0.34
N ALA A 506 -25.87 8.57 -0.55
CA ALA A 506 -26.78 7.71 -1.30
C ALA A 506 -26.12 6.93 -2.45
N ASN A 507 -25.08 7.47 -3.06
CA ASN A 507 -24.52 6.96 -4.32
C ASN A 507 -23.33 5.99 -4.18
N SER A 508 -22.81 5.73 -2.98
CA SER A 508 -21.77 4.73 -2.76
C SER A 508 -22.32 3.52 -2.00
N PRO A 509 -22.47 2.36 -2.66
CA PRO A 509 -22.95 1.13 -2.01
C PRO A 509 -21.98 0.59 -0.92
N LEU A 510 -20.74 1.09 -0.90
CA LEU A 510 -19.69 0.76 0.06
C LEU A 510 -19.39 1.90 1.04
N SER A 511 -20.22 2.95 1.07
CA SER A 511 -20.09 4.03 2.04
C SER A 511 -20.40 3.51 3.44
N TRP A 512 -19.37 3.21 4.20
CA TRP A 512 -19.44 2.83 5.61
C TRP A 512 -20.11 3.92 6.47
N LEU A 513 -20.21 5.13 5.96
CA LEU A 513 -20.86 6.29 6.57
C LEU A 513 -22.37 6.09 6.74
N LYS A 514 -23.02 5.31 5.85
CA LYS A 514 -24.43 4.88 6.01
C LYS A 514 -24.69 4.06 7.28
N TYR A 515 -23.67 3.36 7.76
CA TYR A 515 -23.80 2.42 8.87
C TYR A 515 -23.22 2.98 10.18
N ARG A 516 -22.99 4.29 10.23
CA ARG A 516 -22.40 4.99 11.40
C ARG A 516 -23.24 4.83 12.68
N GLN A 517 -24.53 4.56 12.55
CA GLN A 517 -25.43 4.30 13.69
C GLN A 517 -25.23 2.92 14.33
N LEU A 518 -24.51 2.00 13.69
CA LEU A 518 -24.22 0.67 14.22
C LEU A 518 -22.92 0.69 15.04
N LEU A 519 -23.02 0.79 16.35
CA LEU A 519 -21.89 0.91 17.29
C LEU A 519 -20.80 -0.16 17.07
N TRP A 520 -21.19 -1.39 16.80
CA TRP A 520 -20.21 -2.48 16.56
C TRP A 520 -19.41 -2.30 15.27
N LEU A 521 -19.99 -1.69 14.23
CA LEU A 521 -19.28 -1.35 13.00
C LEU A 521 -18.30 -0.21 13.21
N GLN A 522 -18.67 0.78 14.01
CA GLN A 522 -17.78 1.87 14.37
C GLN A 522 -16.57 1.36 15.16
N GLU A 523 -16.80 0.46 16.12
CA GLU A 523 -15.71 -0.15 16.88
C GLU A 523 -14.78 -1.00 16.01
N LEU A 524 -15.35 -1.83 15.12
CA LEU A 524 -14.58 -2.61 14.14
C LEU A 524 -13.75 -1.70 13.22
N ARG A 525 -14.31 -0.59 12.75
CA ARG A 525 -13.60 0.39 11.92
C ARG A 525 -12.44 1.03 12.67
N GLN A 526 -12.62 1.41 13.93
CA GLN A 526 -11.55 1.96 14.76
C GLN A 526 -10.44 0.94 14.96
N GLN A 527 -10.77 -0.33 15.22
CA GLN A 527 -9.79 -1.41 15.36
C GLN A 527 -9.02 -1.64 14.05
N LEU A 528 -9.71 -1.77 12.91
CA LEU A 528 -9.06 -1.93 11.61
C LEU A 528 -8.21 -0.70 11.25
N GLY A 529 -8.68 0.50 11.57
CA GLY A 529 -7.95 1.74 11.41
C GLY A 529 -6.67 1.78 12.23
N ALA A 530 -6.74 1.36 13.50
CA ALA A 530 -5.59 1.28 14.39
C ALA A 530 -4.55 0.25 13.88
N ILE A 531 -4.99 -0.96 13.49
CA ILE A 531 -4.11 -1.98 12.90
C ILE A 531 -3.44 -1.44 11.63
N GLY A 532 -4.21 -0.78 10.75
CA GLY A 532 -3.68 -0.15 9.55
C GLY A 532 -2.68 0.97 9.84
N HIS A 533 -2.90 1.75 10.90
CA HIS A 533 -1.98 2.80 11.34
C HIS A 533 -0.65 2.22 11.84
N TYR A 534 -0.68 1.17 12.66
CA TYR A 534 0.54 0.47 13.09
C TYR A 534 1.29 -0.14 11.91
N TRP A 535 0.57 -0.71 10.93
CA TRP A 535 1.16 -1.22 9.70
C TRP A 535 1.86 -0.11 8.89
N ASP A 536 1.17 1.02 8.68
CA ASP A 536 1.74 2.17 7.97
C ASP A 536 2.99 2.72 8.68
N ASN A 537 2.99 2.76 10.01
CA ASN A 537 4.13 3.26 10.80
C ASN A 537 5.33 2.31 10.82
N TRP A 538 5.08 1.00 11.06
CA TRP A 538 6.14 0.04 11.38
C TRP A 538 6.57 -0.82 10.19
N VAL A 539 5.72 -0.94 9.16
CA VAL A 539 6.04 -1.74 7.97
C VAL A 539 6.30 -0.84 6.77
N VAL A 540 5.33 -0.01 6.38
CA VAL A 540 5.44 0.84 5.19
C VAL A 540 6.39 2.02 5.44
N GLY A 541 6.25 2.70 6.57
CA GLY A 541 7.07 3.85 6.98
C GLY A 541 8.44 3.50 7.57
N TYR A 542 8.82 2.20 7.63
CA TYR A 542 10.11 1.76 8.13
C TYR A 542 11.21 2.02 7.11
N ASN A 543 11.79 3.20 7.14
CA ASN A 543 12.86 3.67 6.27
C ASN A 543 14.24 3.64 6.97
N ALA A 544 15.31 4.05 6.26
CA ALA A 544 16.67 4.07 6.79
C ALA A 544 16.79 4.87 8.11
N ARG A 545 16.13 6.03 8.21
CA ARG A 545 16.14 6.86 9.42
C ARG A 545 15.42 6.16 10.58
N SER A 546 14.23 5.61 10.34
CA SER A 546 13.47 4.86 11.35
C SER A 546 14.24 3.62 11.82
N GLN A 547 14.94 2.93 10.89
CA GLN A 547 15.81 1.82 11.20
C GLN A 547 16.97 2.24 12.12
N LEU A 548 17.66 3.33 11.78
CA LEU A 548 18.77 3.85 12.60
C LEU A 548 18.30 4.25 14.00
N VAL A 549 17.18 4.96 14.12
CA VAL A 549 16.60 5.35 15.41
C VAL A 549 16.20 4.12 16.23
N PHE A 550 15.57 3.12 15.60
CA PHE A 550 15.21 1.88 16.29
C PHE A 550 16.46 1.13 16.78
N LEU A 551 17.47 0.97 15.92
CA LEU A 551 18.69 0.23 16.25
C LEU A 551 19.58 0.96 17.24
N SER A 552 19.66 2.31 17.19
CA SER A 552 20.43 3.11 18.15
C SER A 552 19.92 3.00 19.59
N LYS A 553 18.65 2.62 19.77
CA LYS A 553 18.09 2.35 21.10
C LYS A 553 18.71 1.11 21.77
N TYR A 554 19.22 0.15 20.96
CA TYR A 554 19.78 -1.12 21.41
C TYR A 554 21.29 -1.24 21.16
N LEU A 555 21.84 -0.40 20.29
CA LEU A 555 23.24 -0.41 19.87
C LEU A 555 23.83 0.99 20.04
N GLU A 556 24.83 1.17 20.87
CA GLU A 556 25.44 2.48 21.18
C GLU A 556 25.99 3.22 19.95
N LYS A 557 26.45 2.51 18.93
CA LYS A 557 26.92 3.07 17.64
C LYS A 557 26.45 2.17 16.50
N VAL A 558 25.54 2.68 15.69
CA VAL A 558 25.05 2.00 14.48
C VAL A 558 25.87 2.47 13.29
N ASP A 559 26.85 1.65 12.89
CA ASP A 559 27.61 1.81 11.65
C ASP A 559 27.21 0.71 10.66
N ALA A 560 27.27 1.00 9.35
CA ALA A 560 26.89 0.06 8.29
C ALA A 560 27.64 -1.27 8.38
N SER A 561 28.91 -1.24 8.77
CA SER A 561 29.74 -2.44 8.95
C SER A 561 29.27 -3.31 10.13
N ARG A 562 28.92 -2.70 11.27
CA ARG A 562 28.38 -3.42 12.43
C ARG A 562 27.01 -4.00 12.16
N LEU A 563 26.16 -3.27 11.46
CA LEU A 563 24.84 -3.74 11.03
C LEU A 563 24.99 -4.95 10.10
N GLY A 564 25.91 -4.91 9.13
CA GLY A 564 26.23 -6.03 8.26
C GLY A 564 26.73 -7.26 9.02
N MET A 565 27.64 -7.08 9.98
CA MET A 565 28.13 -8.18 10.83
C MET A 565 27.01 -8.78 11.70
N LEU A 566 26.17 -7.94 12.33
CA LEU A 566 25.04 -8.41 13.12
C LEU A 566 24.07 -9.24 12.26
N MET A 567 23.74 -8.73 11.06
CA MET A 567 22.88 -9.42 10.12
C MET A 567 23.45 -10.80 9.73
N LEU A 568 24.74 -10.86 9.38
CA LEU A 568 25.41 -12.13 9.04
C LEU A 568 25.43 -13.10 10.22
N THR A 569 25.73 -12.62 11.43
CA THR A 569 25.75 -13.44 12.65
C THR A 569 24.37 -14.05 12.93
N VAL A 570 23.32 -13.24 12.89
CA VAL A 570 21.94 -13.71 13.13
C VAL A 570 21.48 -14.65 12.00
N PHE A 571 21.81 -14.32 10.74
CA PHE A 571 21.49 -15.16 9.60
C PHE A 571 22.13 -16.55 9.71
N PHE A 572 23.44 -16.61 9.95
CA PHE A 572 24.13 -17.89 10.09
C PHE A 572 23.74 -18.65 11.35
N GLY A 573 23.43 -17.94 12.44
CA GLY A 573 22.90 -18.53 13.67
C GLY A 573 21.57 -19.25 13.43
N LEU A 574 20.61 -18.56 12.79
CA LEU A 574 19.32 -19.16 12.43
C LEU A 574 19.46 -20.31 11.43
N LEU A 575 20.33 -20.14 10.44
CA LEU A 575 20.63 -21.21 9.47
C LEU A 575 21.24 -22.45 10.14
N GLY A 576 22.11 -22.23 11.15
CA GLY A 576 22.66 -23.29 11.99
C GLY A 576 21.59 -24.04 12.78
N ILE A 577 20.63 -23.30 13.39
CA ILE A 577 19.50 -23.89 14.12
C ILE A 577 18.64 -24.75 13.17
N VAL A 578 18.30 -24.24 11.99
CA VAL A 578 17.53 -24.97 10.98
C VAL A 578 18.30 -26.21 10.51
N ALA A 579 19.62 -26.09 10.25
CA ALA A 579 20.45 -27.20 9.86
C ALA A 579 20.50 -28.29 10.94
N LEU A 580 20.67 -27.92 12.21
CA LEU A 580 20.62 -28.85 13.34
C LEU A 580 19.28 -29.58 13.45
N PHE A 581 18.19 -28.85 13.26
CA PHE A 581 16.84 -29.43 13.27
C PHE A 581 16.65 -30.42 12.11
N VAL A 582 17.05 -30.05 10.89
CA VAL A 582 16.97 -30.92 9.70
C VAL A 582 17.88 -32.16 9.87
N LEU A 583 19.07 -31.99 10.39
CA LEU A 583 19.99 -33.12 10.64
C LEU A 583 19.44 -34.08 11.70
N ARG A 584 18.82 -33.56 12.76
CA ARG A 584 18.16 -34.38 13.78
C ARG A 584 16.94 -35.14 13.24
N THR A 585 16.18 -34.55 12.33
CA THR A 585 14.99 -35.20 11.73
C THR A 585 15.34 -36.16 10.61
N ARG A 586 16.50 -35.98 9.94
CA ARG A 586 16.95 -36.82 8.80
C ARG A 586 17.30 -38.25 9.23
N ASN A 587 17.60 -38.51 10.48
CA ASN A 587 17.96 -39.85 10.98
C ASN A 587 16.79 -40.79 11.24
N LYS A 588 15.56 -40.38 11.09
CA LYS A 588 14.38 -41.29 11.13
C LYS A 588 14.06 -41.76 9.72
N ARG A 589 14.78 -42.81 9.23
CA ARG A 589 14.28 -43.56 8.07
C ARG A 589 12.87 -44.04 8.40
N VAL A 590 11.89 -43.54 7.68
CA VAL A 590 10.52 -44.07 7.75
C VAL A 590 10.59 -45.46 7.07
N LEU A 591 10.71 -46.48 7.93
CA LEU A 591 10.68 -47.85 7.45
C LEU A 591 9.29 -48.15 6.89
N THR A 592 9.21 -48.64 5.67
CA THR A 592 7.96 -49.12 5.07
C THR A 592 7.43 -50.32 5.87
N GLY A 593 6.11 -50.62 5.78
CA GLY A 593 5.55 -51.81 6.41
C GLY A 593 6.25 -53.09 5.98
N VAL A 594 6.72 -53.16 4.73
CA VAL A 594 7.49 -54.26 4.19
C VAL A 594 8.90 -54.34 4.80
N ASP A 595 9.56 -53.20 4.98
CA ASP A 595 10.88 -53.12 5.64
C ASP A 595 10.75 -53.58 7.12
N GLN A 596 9.72 -53.16 7.82
CA GLN A 596 9.50 -53.58 9.21
C GLN A 596 9.31 -55.09 9.34
N GLN A 597 8.54 -55.70 8.42
CA GLN A 597 8.37 -57.13 8.39
C GLN A 597 9.70 -57.89 8.12
N TYR A 598 10.48 -57.41 7.16
CA TYR A 598 11.77 -58.01 6.87
C TYR A 598 12.80 -57.83 7.97
N LEU A 599 12.84 -56.70 8.63
CA LEU A 599 13.70 -56.47 9.81
C LEU A 599 13.28 -57.40 10.98
N ARG A 600 11.97 -57.64 11.18
CA ARG A 600 11.51 -58.61 12.16
C ARG A 600 11.98 -60.01 11.82
N PHE A 601 11.98 -60.41 10.55
CA PHE A 601 12.54 -61.68 10.08
C PHE A 601 14.05 -61.76 10.36
N CYS A 602 14.83 -60.73 10.04
CA CYS A 602 16.24 -60.65 10.37
C CYS A 602 16.49 -60.78 11.90
N GLN A 603 15.64 -60.21 12.74
CA GLN A 603 15.72 -60.32 14.19
C GLN A 603 15.45 -61.74 14.68
N LEU A 604 14.51 -62.50 14.05
CA LEU A 604 14.28 -63.91 14.38
C LEU A 604 15.50 -64.75 14.04
N LEU A 605 16.13 -64.54 12.87
CA LEU A 605 17.35 -65.22 12.50
C LEU A 605 18.54 -64.86 13.41
N SER A 606 18.65 -63.61 13.81
CA SER A 606 19.69 -63.15 14.72
C SER A 606 19.62 -63.80 16.11
N LYS A 607 18.43 -64.16 16.60
CA LYS A 607 18.25 -64.93 17.83
C LYS A 607 18.80 -66.34 17.77
N GLN A 608 19.01 -66.84 16.54
CA GLN A 608 19.64 -68.16 16.29
C GLN A 608 21.13 -68.03 15.92
N GLY A 609 21.74 -66.87 16.15
CA GLY A 609 23.15 -66.63 15.86
C GLY A 609 23.43 -66.18 14.42
N LEU A 610 22.39 -66.14 13.54
CA LEU A 610 22.50 -65.80 12.14
C LEU A 610 22.33 -64.28 11.95
N VAL A 611 23.31 -63.51 12.36
CA VAL A 611 23.28 -62.02 12.34
C VAL A 611 23.53 -61.48 10.93
N ARG A 612 22.75 -60.47 10.52
CA ARG A 612 23.00 -59.70 9.28
C ARG A 612 24.09 -58.68 9.51
N TYR A 613 25.14 -58.67 8.67
CA TYR A 613 26.27 -57.76 8.77
C TYR A 613 25.88 -56.33 8.30
N HIS A 614 26.60 -55.34 8.81
CA HIS A 614 26.39 -53.97 8.40
C HIS A 614 26.72 -53.78 6.89
N GLY A 615 25.76 -53.23 6.12
CA GLY A 615 25.92 -53.07 4.66
C GLY A 615 25.58 -54.34 3.84
N GLU A 616 25.30 -55.49 4.45
CA GLU A 616 24.97 -56.73 3.73
C GLU A 616 23.60 -56.62 3.05
N GLY A 617 23.54 -56.81 1.75
CA GLY A 617 22.30 -56.80 0.96
C GLY A 617 21.36 -57.96 1.30
N PRO A 618 20.03 -57.84 1.08
CA PRO A 618 19.09 -58.93 1.38
C PRO A 618 19.45 -60.25 0.65
N ARG A 619 19.87 -60.17 -0.60
CA ARG A 619 20.28 -61.36 -1.40
C ARG A 619 21.54 -62.03 -0.86
N ASP A 620 22.52 -61.24 -0.49
CA ASP A 620 23.81 -61.75 -0.01
C ASP A 620 23.64 -62.35 1.38
N TYR A 621 22.86 -61.71 2.26
CA TYR A 621 22.45 -62.27 3.54
C TYR A 621 21.74 -63.61 3.39
N SER A 622 20.76 -63.69 2.51
CA SER A 622 20.05 -64.94 2.23
C SER A 622 20.97 -66.05 1.73
N ARG A 623 21.91 -65.73 0.79
CA ARG A 623 22.87 -66.71 0.26
C ARG A 623 23.83 -67.22 1.34
N ARG A 624 24.34 -66.36 2.17
CA ARG A 624 25.26 -66.73 3.25
C ARG A 624 24.57 -67.64 4.25
N ILE A 625 23.41 -67.25 4.76
CA ILE A 625 22.68 -68.03 5.77
C ILE A 625 22.21 -69.38 5.20
N SER A 626 21.77 -69.42 3.93
CA SER A 626 21.40 -70.66 3.29
C SER A 626 22.55 -71.68 3.15
N ARG A 627 23.79 -71.22 3.19
CA ARG A 627 24.98 -72.09 3.25
C ARG A 627 25.29 -72.54 4.67
N GLU A 628 25.08 -71.65 5.64
CA GLU A 628 25.30 -71.95 7.06
C GLU A 628 24.23 -72.85 7.64
N ARG A 629 22.97 -72.75 7.16
CA ARG A 629 21.81 -73.57 7.58
C ARG A 629 21.01 -74.02 6.33
N PRO A 630 21.44 -75.13 5.71
CA PRO A 630 20.76 -75.67 4.51
C PRO A 630 19.31 -76.10 4.78
N ASP A 631 19.00 -76.50 6.00
CA ASP A 631 17.65 -76.91 6.47
C ASP A 631 16.64 -75.76 6.38
N LEU A 632 17.05 -74.52 6.54
CA LEU A 632 16.21 -73.32 6.49
C LEU A 632 16.29 -72.62 5.12
N ALA A 633 17.11 -73.06 4.17
CA ALA A 633 17.43 -72.38 2.95
C ALA A 633 16.19 -72.01 2.11
N LEU A 634 15.24 -72.94 1.95
CA LEU A 634 14.03 -72.73 1.16
C LEU A 634 13.14 -71.59 1.72
N VAL A 635 12.98 -71.55 3.04
CA VAL A 635 12.14 -70.54 3.69
C VAL A 635 12.82 -69.19 3.65
N ILE A 636 14.13 -69.09 3.91
CA ILE A 636 14.92 -67.88 3.88
C ILE A 636 14.92 -67.26 2.47
N GLN A 637 15.13 -68.11 1.43
CA GLN A 637 15.10 -67.65 0.03
C GLN A 637 13.69 -67.14 -0.36
N ARG A 638 12.61 -67.83 0.03
CA ARG A 638 11.23 -67.40 -0.24
C ARG A 638 10.90 -66.05 0.40
N VAL A 639 11.21 -65.88 1.68
CA VAL A 639 10.97 -64.60 2.40
C VAL A 639 11.79 -63.46 1.77
N THR A 640 13.03 -63.74 1.43
CA THR A 640 13.92 -62.73 0.82
C THR A 640 13.50 -62.36 -0.59
N GLN A 641 13.10 -63.33 -1.43
CA GLN A 641 12.59 -63.08 -2.77
C GLN A 641 11.29 -62.26 -2.74
N GLU A 642 10.37 -62.57 -1.84
CA GLU A 642 9.11 -61.85 -1.69
C GLU A 642 9.34 -60.42 -1.17
N PHE A 643 10.27 -60.23 -0.23
CA PHE A 643 10.73 -58.91 0.18
C PHE A 643 11.28 -58.09 -0.96
N ILE A 644 12.18 -58.64 -1.78
CA ILE A 644 12.80 -58.00 -2.95
C ILE A 644 11.72 -57.62 -3.97
N ARG A 645 10.82 -58.53 -4.28
CA ARG A 645 9.70 -58.30 -5.18
C ARG A 645 8.85 -57.14 -4.75
N LEU A 646 8.44 -57.12 -3.48
CA LEU A 646 7.54 -56.08 -2.91
C LEU A 646 8.24 -54.71 -2.84
N ASN A 647 9.49 -54.69 -2.46
CA ASN A 647 10.20 -53.43 -2.22
C ASN A 647 10.81 -52.82 -3.49
N TYR A 648 11.29 -53.62 -4.44
CA TYR A 648 12.01 -53.13 -5.61
C TYR A 648 11.26 -53.32 -6.94
N GLU A 649 10.39 -54.31 -7.10
CA GLU A 649 9.65 -54.55 -8.34
C GLU A 649 8.23 -53.96 -8.30
N VAL A 650 7.49 -54.18 -7.23
CA VAL A 650 6.11 -53.71 -7.10
C VAL A 650 6.02 -52.34 -6.44
N GLY A 651 7.02 -51.97 -5.63
CA GLY A 651 7.08 -50.68 -4.94
C GLY A 651 5.94 -50.47 -3.95
N SER A 652 5.43 -51.52 -3.34
CA SER A 652 4.29 -51.45 -2.39
C SER A 652 4.79 -51.10 -0.98
N PRO A 653 4.36 -49.94 -0.42
CA PRO A 653 4.76 -49.54 0.93
C PRO A 653 3.96 -50.26 2.03
N ASN A 654 2.91 -51.00 1.72
CA ASN A 654 1.99 -51.61 2.66
C ASN A 654 2.43 -52.96 3.16
N VAL A 655 1.99 -53.31 4.34
CA VAL A 655 2.19 -54.64 4.93
C VAL A 655 1.64 -55.71 3.99
N SER A 656 2.47 -56.66 3.56
CA SER A 656 2.03 -57.75 2.70
C SER A 656 1.56 -58.94 3.55
N PRO A 657 0.32 -59.43 3.37
CA PRO A 657 -0.15 -60.63 4.04
C PRO A 657 0.71 -61.86 3.64
N ALA A 658 1.16 -61.96 2.40
CA ALA A 658 1.98 -63.06 1.92
C ALA A 658 3.33 -63.12 2.63
N LEU A 659 4.02 -61.95 2.74
CA LEU A 659 5.30 -61.85 3.46
C LEU A 659 5.14 -62.15 4.94
N LYS A 660 4.03 -61.66 5.56
CA LYS A 660 3.70 -61.94 6.95
C LYS A 660 3.47 -63.46 7.20
N ASN A 661 2.74 -64.11 6.31
CA ASN A 661 2.47 -65.57 6.41
C ASN A 661 3.74 -66.38 6.22
N SER A 662 4.63 -65.99 5.30
CA SER A 662 5.91 -66.66 5.11
C SER A 662 6.84 -66.53 6.33
N ILE A 663 6.85 -65.36 6.99
CA ILE A 663 7.60 -65.15 8.23
C ILE A 663 6.99 -65.89 9.41
N ASN A 664 5.64 -65.98 9.50
CA ASN A 664 4.99 -66.77 10.54
C ASN A 664 5.20 -68.26 10.37
N ALA A 665 5.18 -68.78 9.12
CA ALA A 665 5.55 -70.16 8.83
C ALA A 665 6.97 -70.52 9.28
N PHE A 666 7.93 -69.57 9.08
CA PHE A 666 9.28 -69.73 9.62
C PHE A 666 9.31 -69.84 11.15
N ARG A 667 8.47 -69.08 11.86
CA ARG A 667 8.40 -69.11 13.34
C ARG A 667 7.88 -70.45 13.91
N PHE A 668 7.12 -71.20 13.13
CA PHE A 668 6.62 -72.55 13.55
C PHE A 668 7.53 -73.67 13.11
N SER A 669 8.51 -73.41 12.21
CA SER A 669 9.49 -74.38 11.72
C SER A 669 10.80 -74.36 12.51
N VAL A 670 10.94 -73.51 13.47
CA VAL A 670 12.05 -73.25 14.37
C VAL A 670 11.57 -73.42 15.82
#